data_5476c6edbcaa5d31ff2b1a94831afb42
#
_entry.id   5476c6edbcaa5d31ff2b1a94831afb42
#
_cell.length_a   1.000
_cell.length_b   1.000
_cell.length_c   1.000
_cell.angle_alpha   90.00
_cell.angle_beta   90.00
_cell.angle_gamma   90.00
#
_symmetry.space_group_name_H-M   'P 1'
#
loop_
_entity.id
_entity.type
_entity.pdbx_description
1 polymer ?
#
loop_
_entity_poly.entity_id
_entity_poly.type
_entity_poly.pdbx_seq_one_letter_code
_entity_poly.pdbx_strand_id
1 'polypeptide(L)'
;MATKKKSTEAMQTLVLLDAHAILHRAYHALPDFTSPKGEPTGALYGVVTMVLKIVEELKPDYIVACYDLPEPTYRHEVYKEYKAGRAKTEDALIAQITRSRDIFTAFGIPMYELAGFEADDMLGTIVEQTKGEKNVRVIIASGDMDTLQLVDKKKVLVYTLKKGIHDTVLYDEDGVRGRFQFGPAQVPDYKGLRGDPSDNIPGIKGVGEKTATELLIHFKTVEGIYKALKKDEELLRAIGIKERMIALLRDNEEEALFSKMLATIRRDAPITFTLPEHSWRETLDVERILTLFAELGFRALTTRVQTLFQMSPTVELSATEDIEPERIRETALALWLLASDTTNPTYEDILQFGRAHERTTFAEIEKYIHEEIIAENLSRVYREIELPLMPVLRDMEQCGIRIDVAHLKTLSTHLHAEITQLEKKMYSHVDMEFNINSPKQLSEILYDHLGLKPKNQKHTATGQRSTRESELEKMVGMHPIIEEILRYREIQKLVSTYIDTIPAMVGNDGRLHTTFLQAGTTTGRMASQNPNIQNIPVRTEEGREIRGAFIADEGYTLVSIDYSQVELRIAAFLSGDAKLIEIFKNGEDVHRGVAARVFNVEPDEVTPEMRRQAKVINFGILYGMGVNALRTNLGEETTRAAAQEFFNAYFNTFTRLAEYLEETKAFARANGYTQTYFGRRRHFPGMNSSAPFIRAQAERMAINAPVQGTSADIIRIAMIRIHAYLKEEHLTEDVRMLLQVHDELVFEIRESMVARIVPQLQKIMEEVLPLSETHGVPICAEAKMGKSWNAMVTR
;
A
#
# COMPACT_ATOMS: atom_id res chain seq x y z
N MET A 1 -37.52 6.67 -55.52
CA MET A 1 -37.13 5.51 -54.73
C MET A 1 -36.02 5.93 -53.79
N ALA A 2 -36.35 6.23 -52.54
CA ALA A 2 -35.36 6.61 -51.51
C ALA A 2 -34.95 5.35 -50.75
N THR A 3 -33.71 4.91 -50.94
CA THR A 3 -33.09 3.84 -50.19
C THR A 3 -32.89 4.27 -48.74
N LYS A 4 -33.71 3.76 -47.82
CA LYS A 4 -33.46 3.84 -46.37
C LYS A 4 -32.12 3.16 -46.09
N LYS A 5 -31.07 3.96 -45.78
CA LYS A 5 -29.88 3.44 -45.06
C LYS A 5 -30.37 2.87 -43.74
N LYS A 6 -30.28 1.56 -43.56
CA LYS A 6 -30.29 0.92 -42.21
C LYS A 6 -29.12 1.48 -41.45
N SER A 7 -29.36 2.33 -40.48
CA SER A 7 -28.39 2.63 -39.42
C SER A 7 -28.13 1.31 -38.67
N THR A 8 -26.95 0.78 -38.77
CA THR A 8 -26.48 -0.25 -37.81
C THR A 8 -26.43 0.45 -36.46
N GLU A 9 -27.44 0.22 -35.62
CA GLU A 9 -27.40 0.63 -34.21
C GLU A 9 -26.15 0.02 -33.54
N ALA A 10 -25.38 0.86 -32.86
CA ALA A 10 -24.17 0.45 -32.19
C ALA A 10 -24.53 -0.57 -31.08
N MET A 11 -23.66 -1.54 -30.88
CA MET A 11 -23.79 -2.55 -29.79
C MET A 11 -23.68 -1.84 -28.45
N GLN A 12 -24.69 -1.91 -27.61
CA GLN A 12 -24.73 -1.36 -26.25
C GLN A 12 -24.19 -2.41 -25.25
N THR A 13 -23.55 -1.97 -24.20
CA THR A 13 -22.96 -2.83 -23.17
C THR A 13 -23.68 -2.63 -21.83
N LEU A 14 -24.36 -3.67 -21.35
CA LEU A 14 -24.91 -3.76 -19.99
C LEU A 14 -23.92 -4.49 -19.10
N VAL A 15 -23.46 -3.84 -18.02
CA VAL A 15 -22.64 -4.48 -17.00
C VAL A 15 -23.47 -4.81 -15.78
N LEU A 16 -23.42 -6.07 -15.35
CA LEU A 16 -24.06 -6.58 -14.14
C LEU A 16 -22.98 -6.84 -13.09
N LEU A 17 -23.06 -6.18 -11.95
CA LEU A 17 -22.10 -6.31 -10.84
C LEU A 17 -22.64 -7.27 -9.78
N ASP A 18 -21.85 -8.28 -9.45
CA ASP A 18 -22.02 -9.06 -8.24
C ASP A 18 -21.42 -8.27 -7.07
N ALA A 19 -22.26 -7.53 -6.36
CA ALA A 19 -21.81 -6.60 -5.33
C ALA A 19 -21.14 -7.31 -4.15
N HIS A 20 -21.68 -8.47 -3.72
CA HIS A 20 -21.13 -9.24 -2.60
C HIS A 20 -19.76 -9.84 -2.93
N ALA A 21 -19.62 -10.49 -4.09
CA ALA A 21 -18.34 -11.07 -4.49
C ALA A 21 -17.25 -9.99 -4.64
N ILE A 22 -17.59 -8.81 -5.17
CA ILE A 22 -16.66 -7.67 -5.27
C ILE A 22 -16.29 -7.14 -3.89
N LEU A 23 -17.25 -6.94 -2.98
CA LEU A 23 -17.02 -6.45 -1.61
C LEU A 23 -16.14 -7.39 -0.80
N HIS A 24 -16.48 -8.68 -0.75
CA HIS A 24 -15.68 -9.68 -0.06
C HIS A 24 -14.25 -9.73 -0.58
N ARG A 25 -14.06 -9.68 -1.88
CA ARG A 25 -12.73 -9.69 -2.47
C ARG A 25 -11.94 -8.43 -2.15
N ALA A 26 -12.57 -7.26 -2.17
CA ALA A 26 -11.96 -6.00 -1.82
C ALA A 26 -11.56 -5.96 -0.33
N TYR A 27 -12.41 -6.45 0.56
CA TYR A 27 -12.15 -6.54 1.99
C TYR A 27 -10.88 -7.32 2.32
N HIS A 28 -10.70 -8.48 1.66
CA HIS A 28 -9.54 -9.34 1.89
C HIS A 28 -8.29 -8.93 1.10
N ALA A 29 -8.41 -8.06 0.09
CA ALA A 29 -7.28 -7.65 -0.75
C ALA A 29 -6.62 -6.34 -0.32
N LEU A 30 -7.33 -5.50 0.43
CA LEU A 30 -6.88 -4.16 0.81
C LEU A 30 -6.61 -4.06 2.32
N PRO A 31 -5.74 -3.11 2.73
CA PRO A 31 -5.53 -2.79 4.14
C PRO A 31 -6.81 -2.24 4.81
N ASP A 32 -6.81 -2.24 6.14
CA ASP A 32 -7.87 -1.63 6.95
C ASP A 32 -7.80 -0.10 6.84
N PHE A 33 -8.51 0.44 5.86
CA PHE A 33 -8.72 1.89 5.75
C PHE A 33 -9.88 2.33 6.63
N THR A 34 -9.81 3.56 7.12
CA THR A 34 -10.89 4.19 7.88
C THR A 34 -11.21 5.56 7.32
N SER A 35 -12.50 5.95 7.36
CA SER A 35 -12.92 7.31 7.04
C SER A 35 -12.40 8.31 8.10
N PRO A 36 -12.46 9.62 7.84
CA PRO A 36 -12.15 10.65 8.84
C PRO A 36 -12.97 10.51 10.13
N LYS A 37 -14.15 9.89 10.07
CA LYS A 37 -15.02 9.60 11.22
C LYS A 37 -14.72 8.25 11.90
N GLY A 38 -13.72 7.48 11.43
CA GLY A 38 -13.32 6.20 11.98
C GLY A 38 -14.13 4.99 11.49
N GLU A 39 -14.97 5.13 10.46
CA GLU A 39 -15.69 4.01 9.84
C GLU A 39 -14.72 3.16 9.00
N PRO A 40 -14.84 1.82 9.02
CA PRO A 40 -14.03 0.97 8.15
C PRO A 40 -14.42 1.17 6.68
N THR A 41 -13.43 1.41 5.79
CA THR A 41 -13.68 1.79 4.39
C THR A 41 -12.86 1.00 3.37
N GLY A 42 -12.06 0.02 3.77
CA GLY A 42 -11.18 -0.73 2.87
C GLY A 42 -11.94 -1.44 1.73
N ALA A 43 -13.04 -2.16 2.05
CA ALA A 43 -13.87 -2.80 1.03
C ALA A 43 -14.57 -1.77 0.12
N LEU A 44 -15.04 -0.66 0.70
CA LEU A 44 -15.69 0.42 -0.04
C LEU A 44 -14.73 1.06 -1.06
N TYR A 45 -13.47 1.31 -0.66
CA TYR A 45 -12.42 1.79 -1.55
C TYR A 45 -12.18 0.82 -2.71
N GLY A 46 -12.17 -0.47 -2.42
CA GLY A 46 -12.00 -1.51 -3.43
C GLY A 46 -13.17 -1.60 -4.41
N VAL A 47 -14.40 -1.49 -3.93
CA VAL A 47 -15.61 -1.42 -4.78
C VAL A 47 -15.52 -0.24 -5.75
N VAL A 48 -15.25 0.96 -5.25
CA VAL A 48 -15.11 2.15 -6.10
C VAL A 48 -14.00 1.96 -7.12
N THR A 49 -12.83 1.45 -6.70
CA THR A 49 -11.71 1.18 -7.61
C THR A 49 -12.12 0.22 -8.74
N MET A 50 -12.91 -0.82 -8.42
CA MET A 50 -13.41 -1.76 -9.41
C MET A 50 -14.45 -1.14 -10.34
N VAL A 51 -15.40 -0.37 -9.81
CA VAL A 51 -16.41 0.33 -10.64
C VAL A 51 -15.71 1.26 -11.63
N LEU A 52 -14.75 2.07 -11.19
CA LEU A 52 -13.98 2.95 -12.06
C LEU A 52 -13.21 2.18 -13.13
N LYS A 53 -12.58 1.06 -12.77
CA LYS A 53 -11.89 0.19 -13.73
C LYS A 53 -12.84 -0.39 -14.78
N ILE A 54 -14.01 -0.86 -14.37
CA ILE A 54 -15.06 -1.37 -15.26
C ILE A 54 -15.50 -0.27 -16.24
N VAL A 55 -15.68 0.94 -15.75
CA VAL A 55 -16.06 2.09 -16.58
C VAL A 55 -14.98 2.43 -17.60
N GLU A 56 -13.70 2.38 -17.21
CA GLU A 56 -12.55 2.65 -18.10
C GLU A 56 -12.38 1.57 -19.17
N GLU A 57 -12.43 0.29 -18.78
CA GLU A 57 -12.11 -0.83 -19.67
C GLU A 57 -13.30 -1.26 -20.53
N LEU A 58 -14.49 -1.35 -19.96
CA LEU A 58 -15.68 -1.91 -20.62
C LEU A 58 -16.58 -0.84 -21.24
N LYS A 59 -16.44 0.43 -20.85
CA LYS A 59 -17.22 1.59 -21.33
C LYS A 59 -18.71 1.28 -21.38
N PRO A 60 -19.35 0.90 -20.26
CA PRO A 60 -20.73 0.47 -20.22
C PRO A 60 -21.70 1.58 -20.60
N ASP A 61 -22.78 1.22 -21.30
CA ASP A 61 -23.96 2.07 -21.50
C ASP A 61 -24.89 1.98 -20.30
N TYR A 62 -24.97 0.78 -19.68
CA TYR A 62 -25.80 0.51 -18.50
C TYR A 62 -25.01 -0.27 -17.47
N ILE A 63 -25.22 0.03 -16.19
CA ILE A 63 -24.62 -0.68 -15.04
C ILE A 63 -25.73 -1.01 -14.04
N VAL A 64 -25.70 -2.22 -13.48
CA VAL A 64 -26.62 -2.71 -12.46
C VAL A 64 -25.84 -3.47 -11.41
N ALA A 65 -26.22 -3.37 -10.14
CA ALA A 65 -25.63 -4.15 -9.04
C ALA A 65 -26.65 -5.15 -8.47
N CYS A 66 -26.22 -6.38 -8.22
CA CYS A 66 -27.01 -7.41 -7.58
C CYS A 66 -26.46 -7.72 -6.21
N TYR A 67 -27.34 -7.84 -5.20
CA TYR A 67 -27.02 -8.08 -3.80
C TYR A 67 -27.62 -9.37 -3.25
N ASP A 68 -26.87 -10.02 -2.37
CA ASP A 68 -27.44 -11.02 -1.47
C ASP A 68 -28.14 -10.34 -0.28
N LEU A 69 -29.20 -10.93 0.20
CA LEU A 69 -29.82 -10.57 1.47
C LEU A 69 -29.41 -11.59 2.55
N PRO A 70 -29.44 -11.20 3.84
CA PRO A 70 -29.02 -12.08 4.93
C PRO A 70 -30.01 -13.21 5.23
N GLU A 71 -31.22 -13.17 4.64
CA GLU A 71 -32.24 -14.18 4.82
C GLU A 71 -31.89 -15.50 4.11
N PRO A 72 -32.34 -16.66 4.64
CA PRO A 72 -32.16 -17.94 3.98
C PRO A 72 -32.78 -17.95 2.58
N THR A 73 -32.10 -18.60 1.64
CA THR A 73 -32.56 -18.78 0.26
C THR A 73 -33.24 -20.12 0.08
N TYR A 74 -33.94 -20.33 -1.03
CA TYR A 74 -34.56 -21.62 -1.36
C TYR A 74 -33.57 -22.78 -1.30
N ARG A 75 -32.24 -22.53 -1.53
CA ARG A 75 -31.20 -23.54 -1.41
C ARG A 75 -31.04 -24.02 0.03
N HIS A 76 -31.14 -23.10 1.00
CA HIS A 76 -31.12 -23.44 2.44
C HIS A 76 -32.39 -24.19 2.89
N GLU A 77 -33.54 -23.91 2.26
CA GLU A 77 -34.78 -24.64 2.55
C GLU A 77 -34.67 -26.11 2.12
N VAL A 78 -34.06 -26.35 0.96
CA VAL A 78 -33.89 -27.70 0.39
C VAL A 78 -32.69 -28.43 1.03
N TYR A 79 -31.63 -27.69 1.39
CA TYR A 79 -30.41 -28.26 1.97
C TYR A 79 -29.89 -27.35 3.11
N LYS A 80 -30.16 -27.76 4.36
CA LYS A 80 -29.82 -26.98 5.55
C LYS A 80 -28.32 -26.75 5.74
N GLU A 81 -27.49 -27.62 5.19
CA GLU A 81 -26.03 -27.53 5.25
C GLU A 81 -25.43 -26.67 4.13
N TYR A 82 -26.25 -26.13 3.23
CA TYR A 82 -25.78 -25.24 2.17
C TYR A 82 -25.05 -24.02 2.77
N LYS A 83 -23.80 -23.80 2.33
CA LYS A 83 -22.89 -22.74 2.85
C LYS A 83 -22.58 -22.80 4.37
N ALA A 84 -22.94 -23.89 5.07
CA ALA A 84 -22.73 -24.03 6.52
C ALA A 84 -21.26 -23.99 6.94
N GLY A 85 -20.33 -24.28 6.03
CA GLY A 85 -18.88 -24.21 6.24
C GLY A 85 -18.29 -22.80 6.17
N ARG A 86 -19.05 -21.80 5.74
CA ARG A 86 -18.56 -20.42 5.63
C ARG A 86 -18.37 -19.80 7.03
N ALA A 87 -17.20 -19.15 7.23
CA ALA A 87 -16.96 -18.40 8.45
C ALA A 87 -17.99 -17.26 8.61
N LYS A 88 -18.36 -16.96 9.86
CA LYS A 88 -19.24 -15.82 10.13
C LYS A 88 -18.61 -14.53 9.60
N THR A 89 -19.40 -13.76 8.85
CA THR A 89 -18.96 -12.48 8.32
C THR A 89 -18.61 -11.53 9.46
N GLU A 90 -17.45 -10.89 9.38
CA GLU A 90 -16.97 -9.93 10.38
C GLU A 90 -17.88 -8.70 10.44
N ASP A 91 -18.12 -8.17 11.63
CA ASP A 91 -18.98 -7.00 11.83
C ASP A 91 -18.51 -5.77 11.02
N ALA A 92 -17.20 -5.61 10.86
CA ALA A 92 -16.60 -4.57 10.04
C ALA A 92 -16.92 -4.72 8.53
N LEU A 93 -17.07 -5.94 8.04
CA LEU A 93 -17.48 -6.18 6.65
C LEU A 93 -18.99 -5.99 6.49
N ILE A 94 -19.81 -6.41 7.47
CA ILE A 94 -21.26 -6.19 7.46
C ILE A 94 -21.58 -4.69 7.38
N ALA A 95 -20.89 -3.86 8.17
CA ALA A 95 -21.05 -2.41 8.13
C ALA A 95 -20.70 -1.84 6.73
N GLN A 96 -19.63 -2.34 6.10
CA GLN A 96 -19.23 -1.92 4.76
C GLN A 96 -20.18 -2.44 3.66
N ILE A 97 -20.76 -3.62 3.79
CA ILE A 97 -21.80 -4.12 2.88
C ILE A 97 -23.02 -3.19 2.92
N THR A 98 -23.46 -2.78 4.11
CA THR A 98 -24.56 -1.83 4.27
C THR A 98 -24.22 -0.48 3.62
N ARG A 99 -23.05 0.07 3.93
CA ARG A 99 -22.58 1.37 3.45
C ARG A 99 -22.28 1.40 1.92
N SER A 100 -22.01 0.25 1.32
CA SER A 100 -21.73 0.16 -0.14
C SER A 100 -22.93 0.53 -1.00
N ARG A 101 -24.14 0.45 -0.45
CA ARG A 101 -25.37 0.90 -1.15
C ARG A 101 -25.34 2.40 -1.43
N ASP A 102 -24.69 3.18 -0.56
CA ASP A 102 -24.55 4.62 -0.78
C ASP A 102 -23.60 4.90 -1.96
N ILE A 103 -22.58 4.05 -2.16
CA ILE A 103 -21.68 4.14 -3.33
C ILE A 103 -22.47 3.91 -4.61
N PHE A 104 -23.21 2.80 -4.70
CA PHE A 104 -23.98 2.53 -5.93
C PHE A 104 -25.07 3.58 -6.16
N THR A 105 -25.66 4.08 -5.09
CA THR A 105 -26.64 5.19 -5.18
C THR A 105 -25.98 6.48 -5.66
N ALA A 106 -24.78 6.82 -5.17
CA ALA A 106 -24.04 8.00 -5.64
C ALA A 106 -23.61 7.88 -7.10
N PHE A 107 -23.22 6.68 -7.53
CA PHE A 107 -22.92 6.38 -8.93
C PHE A 107 -24.16 6.23 -9.83
N GLY A 108 -25.39 6.40 -9.31
CA GLY A 108 -26.61 6.21 -10.08
C GLY A 108 -26.81 4.78 -10.60
N ILE A 109 -26.25 3.77 -9.91
CA ILE A 109 -26.31 2.37 -10.29
C ILE A 109 -27.51 1.71 -9.59
N PRO A 110 -28.53 1.23 -10.36
CA PRO A 110 -29.67 0.52 -9.79
C PRO A 110 -29.22 -0.78 -9.08
N MET A 111 -29.89 -1.09 -7.98
CA MET A 111 -29.60 -2.30 -7.18
C MET A 111 -30.79 -3.25 -7.24
N TYR A 112 -30.49 -4.55 -7.41
CA TYR A 112 -31.46 -5.65 -7.40
C TYR A 112 -31.14 -6.63 -6.29
N GLU A 113 -32.12 -6.90 -5.46
CA GLU A 113 -32.07 -7.87 -4.36
C GLU A 113 -33.46 -8.44 -4.13
N LEU A 114 -33.55 -9.72 -3.71
CA LEU A 114 -34.82 -10.38 -3.45
C LEU A 114 -34.66 -11.44 -2.38
N ALA A 115 -35.49 -11.39 -1.33
CA ALA A 115 -35.50 -12.40 -0.27
C ALA A 115 -35.80 -13.79 -0.83
N GLY A 116 -35.07 -14.80 -0.37
CA GLY A 116 -35.17 -16.19 -0.85
C GLY A 116 -34.36 -16.52 -2.10
N PHE A 117 -33.65 -15.55 -2.70
CA PHE A 117 -32.79 -15.70 -3.87
C PHE A 117 -31.40 -15.13 -3.59
N GLU A 118 -30.42 -15.59 -4.34
CA GLU A 118 -29.04 -15.08 -4.27
C GLU A 118 -28.77 -14.04 -5.37
N ALA A 119 -27.74 -13.23 -5.21
CA ALA A 119 -27.29 -12.27 -6.22
C ALA A 119 -27.10 -12.93 -7.61
N ASP A 120 -26.56 -14.14 -7.64
CA ASP A 120 -26.37 -14.91 -8.86
C ASP A 120 -27.70 -15.20 -9.60
N ASP A 121 -28.78 -15.46 -8.85
CA ASP A 121 -30.10 -15.70 -9.41
C ASP A 121 -30.69 -14.41 -10.01
N MET A 122 -30.37 -13.24 -9.42
CA MET A 122 -30.68 -11.94 -10.02
C MET A 122 -29.93 -11.73 -11.31
N LEU A 123 -28.59 -12.01 -11.32
CA LEU A 123 -27.74 -11.92 -12.51
C LEU A 123 -28.30 -12.83 -13.62
N GLY A 124 -28.60 -14.10 -13.30
CA GLY A 124 -29.16 -15.06 -14.24
C GLY A 124 -30.51 -14.64 -14.83
N THR A 125 -31.38 -14.07 -14.00
CA THR A 125 -32.72 -13.60 -14.43
C THR A 125 -32.62 -12.38 -15.33
N ILE A 126 -31.76 -11.40 -15.01
CA ILE A 126 -31.55 -10.22 -15.86
C ILE A 126 -30.95 -10.64 -17.21
N VAL A 127 -29.99 -11.56 -17.23
CA VAL A 127 -29.45 -12.13 -18.47
C VAL A 127 -30.55 -12.76 -19.32
N GLU A 128 -31.46 -13.53 -18.72
CA GLU A 128 -32.58 -14.16 -19.43
C GLU A 128 -33.54 -13.13 -20.01
N GLN A 129 -33.91 -12.11 -19.22
CA GLN A 129 -34.84 -11.05 -19.65
C GLN A 129 -34.24 -10.17 -20.75
N THR A 130 -32.90 -10.06 -20.84
CA THR A 130 -32.21 -9.28 -21.88
C THR A 130 -31.92 -10.08 -23.17
N LYS A 131 -32.25 -11.38 -23.23
CA LYS A 131 -32.00 -12.21 -24.42
C LYS A 131 -32.64 -11.67 -25.70
N GLY A 132 -33.80 -11.05 -25.58
CA GLY A 132 -34.56 -10.45 -26.70
C GLY A 132 -33.88 -9.23 -27.34
N GLU A 133 -33.03 -8.54 -26.58
CA GLU A 133 -32.40 -7.29 -27.00
C GLU A 133 -31.20 -7.58 -27.92
N LYS A 134 -31.42 -7.46 -29.24
CA LYS A 134 -30.40 -7.85 -30.23
C LYS A 134 -29.13 -7.01 -30.19
N ASN A 135 -29.23 -5.75 -29.78
CA ASN A 135 -28.14 -4.79 -29.80
C ASN A 135 -27.50 -4.61 -28.44
N VAL A 136 -27.79 -5.47 -27.45
CA VAL A 136 -27.24 -5.41 -26.11
C VAL A 136 -26.32 -6.60 -25.84
N ARG A 137 -25.10 -6.33 -25.47
CA ARG A 137 -24.12 -7.28 -24.91
C ARG A 137 -24.14 -7.17 -23.39
N VAL A 138 -24.21 -8.29 -22.70
CA VAL A 138 -24.16 -8.35 -21.22
C VAL A 138 -22.77 -8.78 -20.77
N ILE A 139 -22.20 -8.07 -19.81
CA ILE A 139 -20.94 -8.45 -19.15
C ILE A 139 -21.21 -8.57 -17.65
N ILE A 140 -21.04 -9.76 -17.10
CA ILE A 140 -21.18 -10.03 -15.66
C ILE A 140 -19.82 -9.78 -14.99
N ALA A 141 -19.73 -8.85 -14.08
CA ALA A 141 -18.53 -8.59 -13.29
C ALA A 141 -18.68 -9.27 -11.91
N SER A 142 -18.05 -10.44 -11.75
CA SER A 142 -18.11 -11.22 -10.52
C SER A 142 -16.75 -11.86 -10.21
N GLY A 143 -16.46 -12.03 -8.92
CA GLY A 143 -15.36 -12.85 -8.42
C GLY A 143 -15.70 -14.33 -8.37
N ASP A 144 -16.96 -14.72 -8.55
CA ASP A 144 -17.44 -16.10 -8.49
C ASP A 144 -17.43 -16.76 -9.87
N MET A 145 -16.80 -17.93 -9.94
CA MET A 145 -16.69 -18.71 -11.18
C MET A 145 -17.98 -19.43 -11.56
N ASP A 146 -18.97 -19.46 -10.70
CA ASP A 146 -20.28 -20.05 -10.95
C ASP A 146 -21.03 -19.28 -12.03
N THR A 147 -20.81 -17.98 -12.08
CA THR A 147 -21.37 -17.10 -13.13
C THR A 147 -20.94 -17.47 -14.54
N LEU A 148 -19.85 -18.30 -14.71
CA LEU A 148 -19.44 -18.81 -16.03
C LEU A 148 -20.49 -19.68 -16.70
N GLN A 149 -21.44 -20.26 -15.96
CA GLN A 149 -22.57 -21.01 -16.53
C GLN A 149 -23.54 -20.11 -17.32
N LEU A 150 -23.46 -18.78 -17.15
CA LEU A 150 -24.28 -17.78 -17.82
C LEU A 150 -23.70 -17.30 -19.15
N VAL A 151 -22.44 -17.63 -19.44
CA VAL A 151 -21.77 -17.25 -20.69
C VAL A 151 -22.50 -17.79 -21.91
N ASP A 152 -22.79 -16.93 -22.90
CA ASP A 152 -23.42 -17.29 -24.17
C ASP A 152 -22.66 -16.61 -25.32
N LYS A 153 -21.80 -17.37 -25.98
CA LYS A 153 -20.97 -16.91 -27.11
C LYS A 153 -20.28 -15.57 -26.84
N LYS A 154 -20.63 -14.55 -27.63
CA LYS A 154 -20.15 -13.15 -27.48
C LYS A 154 -21.23 -12.20 -26.96
N LYS A 155 -22.43 -12.73 -26.65
CA LYS A 155 -23.55 -11.94 -26.16
C LYS A 155 -23.52 -11.77 -24.64
N VAL A 156 -23.15 -12.83 -23.91
CA VAL A 156 -22.99 -12.80 -22.46
C VAL A 156 -21.57 -13.21 -22.10
N LEU A 157 -20.84 -12.33 -21.49
CA LEU A 157 -19.44 -12.53 -21.08
C LEU A 157 -19.31 -12.41 -19.57
N VAL A 158 -18.26 -12.98 -18.99
CA VAL A 158 -17.96 -12.83 -17.56
C VAL A 158 -16.61 -12.17 -17.41
N TYR A 159 -16.60 -11.02 -16.75
CA TYR A 159 -15.41 -10.25 -16.38
C TYR A 159 -15.07 -10.57 -14.94
N THR A 160 -13.99 -11.31 -14.72
CA THR A 160 -13.59 -11.78 -13.41
C THR A 160 -12.21 -11.29 -13.02
N LEU A 161 -11.97 -11.20 -11.72
CA LEU A 161 -10.69 -10.86 -11.13
C LEU A 161 -9.83 -12.12 -11.00
N LYS A 162 -8.64 -12.10 -11.61
CA LYS A 162 -7.67 -13.19 -11.53
C LYS A 162 -6.80 -13.10 -10.27
N LYS A 163 -6.23 -11.91 -10.00
CA LYS A 163 -5.41 -11.62 -8.80
C LYS A 163 -5.70 -10.21 -8.29
N GLY A 164 -6.00 -10.08 -6.98
CA GLY A 164 -6.30 -8.78 -6.37
C GLY A 164 -7.46 -8.07 -7.09
N ILE A 165 -7.39 -6.74 -7.18
CA ILE A 165 -8.38 -5.89 -7.86
C ILE A 165 -7.90 -5.35 -9.23
N HIS A 166 -6.68 -5.69 -9.65
CA HIS A 166 -6.07 -5.12 -10.86
C HIS A 166 -5.93 -6.10 -12.02
N ASP A 167 -5.80 -7.41 -11.75
CA ASP A 167 -5.64 -8.43 -12.80
C ASP A 167 -7.00 -9.04 -13.15
N THR A 168 -7.50 -8.77 -14.35
CA THR A 168 -8.84 -9.14 -14.80
C THR A 168 -8.78 -9.99 -16.06
N VAL A 169 -9.78 -10.87 -16.24
CA VAL A 169 -9.95 -11.70 -17.42
C VAL A 169 -11.41 -11.65 -17.88
N LEU A 170 -11.60 -11.49 -19.18
CA LEU A 170 -12.93 -11.56 -19.82
C LEU A 170 -13.11 -12.96 -20.42
N TYR A 171 -14.05 -13.73 -19.89
CA TYR A 171 -14.41 -15.06 -20.40
C TYR A 171 -15.56 -14.97 -21.39
N ASP A 172 -15.33 -15.48 -22.58
CA ASP A 172 -16.35 -15.91 -23.54
C ASP A 172 -16.45 -17.44 -23.53
N GLU A 173 -17.23 -18.03 -24.43
CA GLU A 173 -17.41 -19.48 -24.51
C GLU A 173 -16.10 -20.22 -24.80
N ASP A 174 -15.22 -19.67 -25.63
CA ASP A 174 -13.92 -20.25 -25.95
C ASP A 174 -12.97 -20.20 -24.72
N GLY A 175 -13.01 -19.10 -23.97
CA GLY A 175 -12.27 -18.96 -22.70
C GLY A 175 -12.72 -19.97 -21.65
N VAL A 176 -14.04 -20.25 -21.53
CA VAL A 176 -14.57 -21.28 -20.63
C VAL A 176 -14.13 -22.67 -21.10
N ARG A 177 -14.23 -22.97 -22.41
CA ARG A 177 -13.75 -24.23 -22.97
C ARG A 177 -12.25 -24.42 -22.79
N GLY A 178 -11.47 -23.40 -22.97
CA GLY A 178 -10.00 -23.43 -22.73
C GLY A 178 -9.65 -23.76 -21.28
N ARG A 179 -10.46 -23.31 -20.32
CA ARG A 179 -10.24 -23.55 -18.89
C ARG A 179 -10.71 -24.93 -18.42
N PHE A 180 -11.93 -25.33 -18.80
CA PHE A 180 -12.60 -26.52 -18.26
C PHE A 180 -12.67 -27.70 -19.25
N GLN A 181 -12.32 -27.50 -20.50
CA GLN A 181 -12.45 -28.45 -21.62
C GLN A 181 -13.92 -28.81 -21.99
N PHE A 182 -14.88 -28.12 -21.38
CA PHE A 182 -16.31 -28.20 -21.70
C PHE A 182 -16.95 -26.82 -21.75
N GLY A 183 -18.19 -26.71 -22.22
CA GLY A 183 -18.86 -25.40 -22.40
C GLY A 183 -19.54 -24.89 -21.16
N PRO A 184 -19.95 -23.58 -21.16
CA PRO A 184 -20.58 -22.91 -20.04
C PRO A 184 -21.77 -23.64 -19.43
N ALA A 185 -22.68 -24.16 -20.25
CA ALA A 185 -23.87 -24.89 -19.81
C ALA A 185 -23.57 -26.16 -18.98
N GLN A 186 -22.33 -26.63 -18.99
CA GLN A 186 -21.89 -27.84 -18.27
C GLN A 186 -21.28 -27.54 -16.90
N VAL A 187 -21.14 -26.26 -16.50
CA VAL A 187 -20.60 -25.87 -15.19
C VAL A 187 -21.45 -26.43 -14.03
N PRO A 188 -22.80 -26.36 -14.06
CA PRO A 188 -23.62 -26.98 -13.02
C PRO A 188 -23.46 -28.53 -13.00
N ASP A 189 -23.34 -29.17 -14.16
CA ASP A 189 -23.11 -30.63 -14.27
C ASP A 189 -21.76 -31.02 -13.64
N TYR A 190 -20.73 -30.21 -13.87
CA TYR A 190 -19.41 -30.41 -13.27
C TYR A 190 -19.46 -30.35 -11.75
N LYS A 191 -20.16 -29.35 -11.19
CA LYS A 191 -20.36 -29.23 -9.75
C LYS A 191 -21.28 -30.33 -9.19
N GLY A 192 -22.26 -30.76 -9.97
CA GLY A 192 -23.10 -31.90 -9.64
C GLY A 192 -22.32 -33.19 -9.43
N LEU A 193 -21.28 -33.44 -10.25
CA LEU A 193 -20.41 -34.61 -10.13
C LEU A 193 -19.33 -34.45 -9.04
N ARG A 194 -18.57 -33.35 -9.08
CA ARG A 194 -17.42 -33.12 -8.22
C ARG A 194 -17.78 -32.60 -6.82
N GLY A 195 -18.94 -31.94 -6.71
CA GLY A 195 -19.29 -31.09 -5.56
C GLY A 195 -18.58 -29.72 -5.58
N ASP A 196 -18.94 -28.90 -4.62
CA ASP A 196 -18.29 -27.62 -4.34
C ASP A 196 -18.09 -27.42 -2.83
N PRO A 197 -16.85 -27.55 -2.34
CA PRO A 197 -16.56 -27.36 -0.92
C PRO A 197 -16.82 -25.92 -0.43
N SER A 198 -16.77 -24.90 -1.31
CA SER A 198 -16.97 -23.50 -0.94
C SER A 198 -18.43 -23.22 -0.53
N ASP A 199 -19.36 -23.92 -1.17
CA ASP A 199 -20.80 -23.81 -0.92
C ASP A 199 -21.39 -25.04 -0.21
N ASN A 200 -20.50 -25.94 0.23
CA ASN A 200 -20.87 -27.20 0.86
C ASN A 200 -21.82 -28.04 0.00
N ILE A 201 -21.64 -28.01 -1.34
CA ILE A 201 -22.37 -28.86 -2.29
C ILE A 201 -21.67 -30.22 -2.31
N PRO A 202 -22.36 -31.33 -1.98
CA PRO A 202 -21.72 -32.62 -1.72
C PRO A 202 -21.06 -33.22 -2.95
N GLY A 203 -21.73 -33.24 -4.12
CA GLY A 203 -21.30 -33.98 -5.29
C GLY A 203 -21.21 -35.47 -5.01
N ILE A 204 -20.61 -36.21 -5.89
CA ILE A 204 -20.34 -37.66 -5.68
C ILE A 204 -18.98 -37.80 -4.99
N LYS A 205 -18.98 -38.19 -3.72
CA LYS A 205 -17.77 -38.41 -2.94
C LYS A 205 -16.82 -39.39 -3.59
N GLY A 206 -15.69 -38.94 -4.10
CA GLY A 206 -14.69 -39.73 -4.81
C GLY A 206 -14.59 -39.44 -6.31
N VAL A 207 -15.50 -38.64 -6.87
CA VAL A 207 -15.39 -38.07 -8.22
C VAL A 207 -14.57 -36.81 -8.16
N GLY A 208 -13.35 -36.82 -8.69
CA GLY A 208 -12.48 -35.64 -8.77
C GLY A 208 -12.63 -34.88 -10.09
N GLU A 209 -11.93 -33.74 -10.17
CA GLU A 209 -11.93 -32.83 -11.32
C GLU A 209 -11.72 -33.55 -12.66
N LYS A 210 -10.64 -34.37 -12.76
CA LYS A 210 -10.30 -35.09 -14.00
C LYS A 210 -11.41 -35.99 -14.46
N THR A 211 -11.99 -36.77 -13.55
CA THR A 211 -13.07 -37.71 -13.87
C THR A 211 -14.35 -37.01 -14.28
N ALA A 212 -14.75 -35.98 -13.55
CA ALA A 212 -15.92 -35.16 -13.88
C ALA A 212 -15.77 -34.51 -15.27
N THR A 213 -14.61 -33.94 -15.57
CA THR A 213 -14.32 -33.34 -16.88
C THR A 213 -14.39 -34.37 -18.01
N GLU A 214 -13.76 -35.52 -17.83
CA GLU A 214 -13.77 -36.61 -18.83
C GLU A 214 -15.18 -37.10 -19.13
N LEU A 215 -15.99 -37.33 -18.09
CA LEU A 215 -17.40 -37.70 -18.23
C LEU A 215 -18.20 -36.64 -19.00
N LEU A 216 -18.00 -35.37 -18.71
CA LEU A 216 -18.75 -34.28 -19.37
C LEU A 216 -18.30 -34.00 -20.80
N ILE A 217 -17.05 -34.26 -21.14
CA ILE A 217 -16.58 -34.19 -22.55
C ILE A 217 -17.35 -35.22 -23.41
N HIS A 218 -17.56 -36.40 -22.89
CA HIS A 218 -18.20 -37.52 -23.66
C HIS A 218 -19.73 -37.49 -23.59
N PHE A 219 -20.31 -37.33 -22.40
CA PHE A 219 -21.75 -37.51 -22.17
C PHE A 219 -22.53 -36.20 -22.05
N LYS A 220 -21.83 -35.04 -22.00
CA LYS A 220 -22.34 -33.65 -22.01
C LYS A 220 -23.03 -33.23 -20.71
N THR A 221 -23.90 -34.01 -20.11
CA THR A 221 -24.66 -33.67 -18.91
C THR A 221 -24.69 -34.86 -17.92
N VAL A 222 -25.02 -34.59 -16.66
CA VAL A 222 -25.23 -35.60 -15.63
C VAL A 222 -26.31 -36.62 -16.11
N GLU A 223 -27.43 -36.12 -16.65
CA GLU A 223 -28.50 -36.99 -17.19
C GLU A 223 -27.99 -37.81 -18.37
N GLY A 224 -27.09 -37.27 -19.21
CA GLY A 224 -26.46 -37.96 -20.31
C GLY A 224 -25.58 -39.14 -19.82
N ILE A 225 -24.83 -38.93 -18.74
CA ILE A 225 -24.02 -39.96 -18.08
C ILE A 225 -24.91 -41.11 -17.59
N TYR A 226 -25.98 -40.79 -16.84
CA TYR A 226 -26.88 -41.83 -16.30
C TYR A 226 -27.71 -42.52 -17.37
N LYS A 227 -28.07 -41.79 -18.42
CA LYS A 227 -28.70 -42.42 -19.60
C LYS A 227 -27.76 -43.45 -20.28
N ALA A 228 -26.49 -43.11 -20.43
CA ALA A 228 -25.49 -44.03 -20.98
C ALA A 228 -25.27 -45.20 -20.03
N LEU A 229 -25.13 -44.98 -18.75
CA LEU A 229 -24.94 -45.99 -17.71
C LEU A 229 -26.08 -47.04 -17.69
N LYS A 230 -27.34 -46.53 -17.76
CA LYS A 230 -28.54 -47.38 -17.79
C LYS A 230 -28.70 -48.16 -19.10
N LYS A 231 -28.13 -47.69 -20.20
CA LYS A 231 -28.22 -48.31 -21.51
C LYS A 231 -27.13 -49.36 -21.71
N ASP A 232 -25.88 -49.00 -21.44
CA ASP A 232 -24.73 -49.87 -21.65
C ASP A 232 -23.51 -49.30 -20.91
N GLU A 233 -23.05 -49.98 -19.86
CA GLU A 233 -21.90 -49.60 -19.06
C GLU A 233 -20.56 -49.64 -19.83
N GLU A 234 -20.49 -50.44 -20.92
CA GLU A 234 -19.32 -50.48 -21.80
C GLU A 234 -18.99 -49.12 -22.39
N LEU A 235 -19.97 -48.21 -22.55
CA LEU A 235 -19.73 -46.85 -23.01
C LEU A 235 -18.83 -46.04 -22.05
N LEU A 236 -18.92 -46.30 -20.74
CA LEU A 236 -18.07 -45.67 -19.75
C LEU A 236 -16.69 -46.36 -19.70
N ARG A 237 -16.63 -47.67 -19.82
CA ARG A 237 -15.37 -48.43 -19.88
C ARG A 237 -14.54 -48.04 -21.11
N ALA A 238 -15.19 -47.84 -22.25
CA ALA A 238 -14.55 -47.44 -23.51
C ALA A 238 -13.78 -46.11 -23.42
N ILE A 239 -14.18 -45.21 -22.52
CA ILE A 239 -13.48 -43.92 -22.25
C ILE A 239 -12.52 -44.03 -21.06
N GLY A 240 -12.23 -45.22 -20.54
CA GLY A 240 -11.24 -45.44 -19.48
C GLY A 240 -11.77 -45.31 -18.05
N ILE A 241 -13.08 -45.20 -17.84
CA ILE A 241 -13.67 -45.13 -16.48
C ILE A 241 -13.58 -46.52 -15.84
N LYS A 242 -12.97 -46.59 -14.66
CA LYS A 242 -12.73 -47.82 -13.92
C LYS A 242 -14.01 -48.37 -13.30
N GLU A 243 -14.13 -49.70 -13.17
CA GLU A 243 -15.29 -50.37 -12.60
C GLU A 243 -15.75 -49.83 -11.25
N ARG A 244 -14.80 -49.55 -10.35
CA ARG A 244 -15.09 -48.90 -9.06
C ARG A 244 -15.82 -47.56 -9.23
N MET A 245 -15.46 -46.78 -10.25
CA MET A 245 -16.06 -45.49 -10.52
C MET A 245 -17.46 -45.66 -11.15
N ILE A 246 -17.63 -46.66 -12.03
CA ILE A 246 -18.94 -47.00 -12.62
C ILE A 246 -19.92 -47.38 -11.52
N ALA A 247 -19.51 -48.25 -10.59
CA ALA A 247 -20.34 -48.61 -9.43
C ALA A 247 -20.68 -47.37 -8.57
N LEU A 248 -19.69 -46.53 -8.31
CA LEU A 248 -19.88 -45.30 -7.54
C LEU A 248 -20.89 -44.35 -8.21
N LEU A 249 -20.79 -44.13 -9.51
CA LEU A 249 -21.76 -43.32 -10.26
C LEU A 249 -23.17 -43.95 -10.19
N ARG A 250 -23.30 -45.27 -10.38
CA ARG A 250 -24.60 -45.98 -10.31
C ARG A 250 -25.33 -45.75 -8.98
N ASP A 251 -24.59 -45.81 -7.88
CA ASP A 251 -25.15 -45.74 -6.54
C ASP A 251 -25.46 -44.33 -6.07
N ASN A 252 -25.03 -43.25 -6.82
CA ASN A 252 -25.14 -41.88 -6.40
C ASN A 252 -25.79 -40.93 -7.46
N GLU A 253 -26.76 -41.46 -8.23
CA GLU A 253 -27.51 -40.68 -9.24
C GLU A 253 -28.28 -39.53 -8.62
N GLU A 254 -28.99 -39.78 -7.53
CA GLU A 254 -29.80 -38.77 -6.85
C GLU A 254 -28.92 -37.66 -6.27
N GLU A 255 -27.77 -38.00 -5.69
CA GLU A 255 -26.82 -37.07 -5.13
C GLU A 255 -26.20 -36.14 -6.21
N ALA A 256 -25.89 -36.69 -7.37
CA ALA A 256 -25.36 -35.89 -8.50
C ALA A 256 -26.39 -34.92 -9.05
N LEU A 257 -27.63 -35.34 -9.21
CA LEU A 257 -28.73 -34.48 -9.68
C LEU A 257 -29.10 -33.42 -8.66
N PHE A 258 -29.13 -33.78 -7.39
CA PHE A 258 -29.34 -32.84 -6.27
C PHE A 258 -28.24 -31.79 -6.22
N SER A 259 -26.98 -32.17 -6.26
CA SER A 259 -25.85 -31.26 -6.27
C SER A 259 -25.83 -30.39 -7.53
N LYS A 260 -26.19 -30.88 -8.69
CA LYS A 260 -26.38 -30.08 -9.91
C LYS A 260 -27.49 -29.03 -9.71
N MET A 261 -28.61 -29.39 -9.10
CA MET A 261 -29.71 -28.45 -8.83
C MET A 261 -29.26 -27.32 -7.91
N LEU A 262 -28.51 -27.61 -6.84
CA LEU A 262 -27.94 -26.60 -5.93
C LEU A 262 -26.96 -25.66 -6.65
N ALA A 263 -26.13 -26.17 -7.55
CA ALA A 263 -25.13 -25.42 -8.32
C ALA A 263 -25.72 -24.62 -9.48
N THR A 264 -26.98 -24.85 -9.83
CA THR A 264 -27.61 -24.17 -10.97
C THR A 264 -28.13 -22.80 -10.58
N ILE A 265 -27.66 -21.75 -11.29
CA ILE A 265 -28.17 -20.38 -11.16
C ILE A 265 -29.57 -20.32 -11.76
N ARG A 266 -30.54 -19.85 -11.01
CA ARG A 266 -31.92 -19.62 -11.50
C ARG A 266 -31.99 -18.43 -12.42
N ARG A 267 -32.89 -18.50 -13.41
CA ARG A 267 -33.10 -17.45 -14.43
C ARG A 267 -34.53 -16.94 -14.47
N ASP A 268 -35.29 -17.27 -13.44
CA ASP A 268 -36.72 -17.04 -13.31
C ASP A 268 -37.12 -16.43 -11.95
N ALA A 269 -36.18 -15.73 -11.29
CA ALA A 269 -36.51 -14.99 -10.08
C ALA A 269 -37.61 -13.95 -10.38
N PRO A 270 -38.57 -13.73 -9.48
CA PRO A 270 -39.74 -12.85 -9.74
C PRO A 270 -39.36 -11.37 -9.61
N ILE A 271 -38.35 -10.95 -10.40
CA ILE A 271 -37.95 -9.55 -10.61
C ILE A 271 -38.32 -9.13 -12.05
N THR A 272 -38.51 -7.82 -12.23
CA THR A 272 -38.68 -7.23 -13.55
C THR A 272 -37.53 -6.29 -13.84
N PHE A 273 -36.79 -6.55 -14.90
CA PHE A 273 -35.73 -5.70 -15.40
C PHE A 273 -36.15 -5.10 -16.76
N THR A 274 -35.97 -3.81 -16.87
CA THR A 274 -36.12 -3.08 -18.15
C THR A 274 -34.87 -2.23 -18.36
N LEU A 275 -34.36 -2.20 -19.61
CA LEU A 275 -33.25 -1.31 -19.95
C LEU A 275 -33.65 0.14 -19.71
N PRO A 276 -32.84 0.95 -19.03
CA PRO A 276 -33.12 2.38 -18.89
C PRO A 276 -33.23 3.11 -20.25
N GLU A 277 -34.03 4.16 -20.33
CA GLU A 277 -34.17 4.98 -21.54
C GLU A 277 -32.90 5.77 -21.85
N HIS A 278 -32.18 6.20 -20.81
CA HIS A 278 -30.91 6.94 -20.91
C HIS A 278 -29.71 6.07 -20.51
N SER A 279 -28.57 6.32 -21.14
CA SER A 279 -27.33 5.66 -20.76
C SER A 279 -26.91 6.11 -19.36
N TRP A 280 -26.22 5.22 -18.62
CA TRP A 280 -25.74 5.51 -17.30
C TRP A 280 -24.87 6.78 -17.24
N ARG A 281 -24.08 7.05 -18.29
CA ARG A 281 -23.23 8.26 -18.35
C ARG A 281 -24.03 9.56 -18.45
N GLU A 282 -25.20 9.53 -19.08
CA GLU A 282 -26.07 10.71 -19.24
C GLU A 282 -26.78 11.08 -17.92
N THR A 283 -26.96 10.13 -17.04
CA THR A 283 -27.66 10.31 -15.76
C THR A 283 -26.72 10.44 -14.57
N LEU A 284 -25.38 10.35 -14.80
CA LEU A 284 -24.38 10.35 -13.74
C LEU A 284 -24.25 11.74 -13.09
N ASP A 285 -24.46 11.80 -11.79
CA ASP A 285 -24.20 12.97 -10.95
C ASP A 285 -22.84 12.85 -10.26
N VAL A 286 -21.81 13.45 -10.87
CA VAL A 286 -20.44 13.36 -10.36
C VAL A 286 -20.27 14.12 -9.03
N GLU A 287 -20.98 15.23 -8.81
CA GLU A 287 -20.93 15.98 -7.56
C GLU A 287 -21.38 15.13 -6.35
N ARG A 288 -22.38 14.29 -6.55
CA ARG A 288 -22.83 13.35 -5.53
C ARG A 288 -21.77 12.32 -5.18
N ILE A 289 -21.01 11.85 -6.18
CA ILE A 289 -19.88 10.93 -5.97
C ILE A 289 -18.78 11.63 -5.18
N LEU A 290 -18.41 12.86 -5.55
CA LEU A 290 -17.35 13.63 -4.90
C LEU A 290 -17.69 13.94 -3.43
N THR A 291 -18.97 14.27 -3.16
CA THR A 291 -19.47 14.50 -1.80
C THR A 291 -19.31 13.25 -0.93
N LEU A 292 -19.69 12.07 -1.45
CA LEU A 292 -19.51 10.82 -0.73
C LEU A 292 -18.03 10.47 -0.53
N PHE A 293 -17.16 10.74 -1.52
CA PHE A 293 -15.72 10.49 -1.41
C PHE A 293 -15.06 11.39 -0.37
N ALA A 294 -15.50 12.62 -0.24
CA ALA A 294 -15.07 13.53 0.83
C ALA A 294 -15.42 12.96 2.21
N GLU A 295 -16.64 12.46 2.39
CA GLU A 295 -17.11 11.83 3.63
C GLU A 295 -16.31 10.56 3.97
N LEU A 296 -16.01 9.72 2.98
CA LEU A 296 -15.27 8.47 3.15
C LEU A 296 -13.73 8.66 3.18
N GLY A 297 -13.21 9.83 2.84
CA GLY A 297 -11.78 10.11 2.79
C GLY A 297 -11.07 9.56 1.54
N PHE A 298 -11.76 9.38 0.41
CA PHE A 298 -11.26 8.73 -0.82
C PHE A 298 -10.53 9.69 -1.77
N ARG A 299 -9.50 10.38 -1.29
CA ARG A 299 -8.77 11.43 -2.03
C ARG A 299 -8.23 10.98 -3.39
N ALA A 300 -7.52 9.85 -3.44
CA ALA A 300 -6.96 9.35 -4.70
C ALA A 300 -8.03 8.97 -5.74
N LEU A 301 -9.19 8.49 -5.28
CA LEU A 301 -10.31 8.15 -6.16
C LEU A 301 -11.06 9.39 -6.65
N THR A 302 -11.07 10.47 -5.89
CA THR A 302 -11.59 11.78 -6.30
C THR A 302 -10.91 12.25 -7.58
N THR A 303 -9.59 12.32 -7.59
CA THR A 303 -8.81 12.72 -8.79
C THR A 303 -9.09 11.79 -9.99
N ARG A 304 -9.20 10.48 -9.73
CA ARG A 304 -9.48 9.51 -10.79
C ARG A 304 -10.87 9.69 -11.41
N VAL A 305 -11.90 9.97 -10.59
CA VAL A 305 -13.27 10.26 -11.06
C VAL A 305 -13.29 11.52 -11.92
N GLN A 306 -12.66 12.60 -11.45
CA GLN A 306 -12.59 13.86 -12.19
C GLN A 306 -11.92 13.68 -13.56
N THR A 307 -10.81 12.94 -13.62
CA THR A 307 -10.11 12.62 -14.87
C THR A 307 -10.96 11.76 -15.80
N LEU A 308 -11.61 10.71 -15.27
CA LEU A 308 -12.38 9.73 -16.06
C LEU A 308 -13.61 10.33 -16.72
N PHE A 309 -14.28 11.24 -16.02
CA PHE A 309 -15.50 11.87 -16.53
C PHE A 309 -15.26 13.21 -17.22
N GLN A 310 -13.99 13.51 -17.54
CA GLN A 310 -13.57 14.74 -18.23
C GLN A 310 -14.24 15.98 -17.60
N MET A 311 -14.43 15.94 -16.29
CA MET A 311 -14.77 17.16 -15.62
C MET A 311 -13.54 18.08 -15.79
N SER A 312 -13.60 18.96 -16.76
CA SER A 312 -12.99 20.27 -16.52
C SER A 312 -13.50 20.66 -15.13
N PRO A 313 -12.69 21.24 -14.27
CA PRO A 313 -13.16 21.66 -12.96
C PRO A 313 -14.27 22.71 -13.13
N THR A 314 -15.48 22.23 -13.41
CA THR A 314 -16.70 23.03 -13.48
C THR A 314 -17.50 22.83 -12.21
N VAL A 315 -16.96 23.34 -11.13
CA VAL A 315 -17.79 24.27 -10.37
C VAL A 315 -17.64 25.59 -11.12
N GLU A 316 -18.72 26.27 -11.47
CA GLU A 316 -18.70 27.69 -11.75
C GLU A 316 -18.12 28.43 -10.53
N LEU A 317 -16.81 28.31 -10.32
CA LEU A 317 -16.03 29.38 -9.79
C LEU A 317 -16.08 30.46 -10.87
N SER A 318 -16.75 31.54 -10.56
CA SER A 318 -16.68 32.76 -11.33
C SER A 318 -15.26 32.91 -11.87
N ALA A 319 -15.12 32.87 -13.21
CA ALA A 319 -13.90 33.12 -13.97
C ALA A 319 -12.65 32.40 -13.42
N THR A 320 -12.02 31.57 -14.22
CA THR A 320 -10.68 31.02 -13.98
C THR A 320 -9.77 32.13 -13.47
N GLU A 321 -9.60 32.22 -12.15
CA GLU A 321 -8.51 33.00 -11.58
C GLU A 321 -7.25 32.31 -12.09
N ASP A 322 -6.46 33.04 -12.85
CA ASP A 322 -5.13 32.63 -13.31
C ASP A 322 -4.22 32.69 -12.07
N ILE A 323 -4.34 31.64 -11.20
CA ILE A 323 -3.65 31.61 -9.92
C ILE A 323 -2.22 31.15 -10.19
N GLU A 324 -1.26 32.00 -9.81
CA GLU A 324 0.15 31.66 -9.92
C GLU A 324 0.45 30.34 -9.19
N PRO A 325 1.12 29.37 -9.85
CA PRO A 325 1.45 28.07 -9.26
C PRO A 325 2.19 28.17 -7.92
N GLU A 326 2.95 29.24 -7.71
CA GLU A 326 3.68 29.51 -6.48
C GLU A 326 2.71 29.73 -5.31
N ARG A 327 1.64 30.52 -5.50
CA ARG A 327 0.62 30.76 -4.46
C ARG A 327 -0.10 29.46 -4.07
N ILE A 328 -0.35 28.57 -5.04
CA ILE A 328 -0.95 27.26 -4.74
C ILE A 328 0.01 26.44 -3.87
N ARG A 329 1.32 26.43 -4.19
CA ARG A 329 2.34 25.72 -3.39
C ARG A 329 2.46 26.28 -1.99
N GLU A 330 2.53 27.61 -1.83
CA GLU A 330 2.59 28.29 -0.53
C GLU A 330 1.36 27.98 0.33
N THR A 331 0.16 28.04 -0.26
CA THR A 331 -1.09 27.70 0.43
C THR A 331 -1.16 26.22 0.78
N ALA A 332 -0.65 25.33 -0.08
CA ALA A 332 -0.54 23.89 0.19
C ALA A 332 0.38 23.60 1.38
N LEU A 333 1.51 24.28 1.49
CA LEU A 333 2.41 24.18 2.64
C LEU A 333 1.74 24.66 3.94
N ALA A 334 1.00 25.78 3.88
CA ALA A 334 0.24 26.28 5.02
C ALA A 334 -0.85 25.28 5.44
N LEU A 335 -1.59 24.71 4.48
CA LEU A 335 -2.59 23.68 4.76
C LEU A 335 -1.98 22.42 5.40
N TRP A 336 -0.82 21.98 4.90
CA TRP A 336 -0.12 20.83 5.50
C TRP A 336 0.30 21.09 6.95
N LEU A 337 0.73 22.31 7.28
CA LEU A 337 1.07 22.66 8.66
C LEU A 337 -0.15 22.64 9.60
N LEU A 338 -1.34 23.02 9.11
CA LEU A 338 -2.60 22.96 9.85
C LEU A 338 -3.14 21.54 9.96
N ALA A 339 -2.99 20.74 8.90
CA ALA A 339 -3.51 19.40 8.77
C ALA A 339 -2.39 18.43 8.36
N SER A 340 -1.49 18.09 9.31
CA SER A 340 -0.28 17.31 9.05
C SER A 340 -0.52 15.95 8.39
N ASP A 341 -1.73 15.39 8.51
CA ASP A 341 -2.13 14.13 7.86
C ASP A 341 -2.42 14.30 6.36
N THR A 342 -2.65 15.54 5.90
CA THR A 342 -2.82 15.89 4.50
C THR A 342 -1.44 16.13 3.88
N THR A 343 -0.73 15.08 3.51
CA THR A 343 0.61 15.17 2.90
C THR A 343 0.53 15.56 1.43
N ASN A 344 1.44 16.43 0.97
CA ASN A 344 1.47 17.02 -0.38
C ASN A 344 0.10 17.51 -0.84
N PRO A 345 -0.52 18.47 -0.13
CA PRO A 345 -1.84 18.97 -0.50
C PRO A 345 -1.85 19.47 -1.95
N THR A 346 -2.85 19.04 -2.69
CA THR A 346 -3.12 19.50 -4.05
C THR A 346 -4.00 20.76 -4.02
N TYR A 347 -4.15 21.41 -5.18
CA TYR A 347 -5.12 22.52 -5.34
C TYR A 347 -6.53 22.09 -4.90
N GLU A 348 -6.95 20.86 -5.23
CA GLU A 348 -8.25 20.34 -4.84
C GLU A 348 -8.37 20.12 -3.32
N ASP A 349 -7.30 19.67 -2.65
CA ASP A 349 -7.28 19.56 -1.18
C ASP A 349 -7.48 20.93 -0.51
N ILE A 350 -6.89 21.99 -1.09
CA ILE A 350 -7.08 23.38 -0.63
C ILE A 350 -8.55 23.79 -0.80
N LEU A 351 -9.14 23.53 -1.96
CA LEU A 351 -10.54 23.85 -2.22
C LEU A 351 -11.48 23.04 -1.32
N GLN A 352 -11.20 21.76 -1.10
CA GLN A 352 -11.98 20.90 -0.21
C GLN A 352 -11.92 21.41 1.24
N PHE A 353 -10.74 21.79 1.70
CA PHE A 353 -10.58 22.40 3.02
C PHE A 353 -11.40 23.69 3.14
N GLY A 354 -11.37 24.55 2.13
CA GLY A 354 -12.18 25.76 2.07
C GLY A 354 -13.68 25.52 2.13
N ARG A 355 -14.19 24.56 1.34
CA ARG A 355 -15.62 24.18 1.37
C ARG A 355 -16.07 23.68 2.74
N ALA A 356 -15.22 22.91 3.44
CA ALA A 356 -15.51 22.44 4.80
C ALA A 356 -15.63 23.61 5.81
N HIS A 357 -15.09 24.79 5.46
CA HIS A 357 -15.11 26.01 6.28
C HIS A 357 -15.95 27.14 5.65
N GLU A 358 -16.87 26.79 4.73
CA GLU A 358 -17.80 27.72 4.08
C GLU A 358 -17.08 28.83 3.27
N ARG A 359 -15.93 28.51 2.65
CA ARG A 359 -15.20 29.39 1.74
C ARG A 359 -15.30 28.87 0.32
N THR A 360 -15.50 29.77 -0.64
CA THR A 360 -15.85 29.40 -2.03
C THR A 360 -14.79 29.80 -3.06
N THR A 361 -14.01 30.84 -2.81
CA THR A 361 -12.94 31.29 -3.73
C THR A 361 -11.56 30.94 -3.17
N PHE A 362 -10.58 30.73 -4.05
CA PHE A 362 -9.19 30.45 -3.62
C PHE A 362 -8.65 31.58 -2.72
N ALA A 363 -8.91 32.85 -3.04
CA ALA A 363 -8.45 33.99 -2.25
C ALA A 363 -9.05 34.01 -0.83
N GLU A 364 -10.33 33.63 -0.68
CA GLU A 364 -10.95 33.49 0.66
C GLU A 364 -10.35 32.33 1.44
N ILE A 365 -10.05 31.20 0.76
CA ILE A 365 -9.47 30.00 1.38
C ILE A 365 -8.03 30.29 1.81
N GLU A 366 -7.22 30.85 0.94
CA GLU A 366 -5.85 31.27 1.22
C GLU A 366 -5.80 32.20 2.43
N LYS A 367 -6.64 33.24 2.44
CA LYS A 367 -6.76 34.16 3.56
C LYS A 367 -7.12 33.45 4.85
N TYR A 368 -8.13 32.58 4.83
CA TYR A 368 -8.56 31.79 5.98
C TYR A 368 -7.44 30.88 6.50
N ILE A 369 -6.76 30.15 5.61
CA ILE A 369 -5.62 29.31 5.99
C ILE A 369 -4.50 30.13 6.65
N HIS A 370 -4.20 31.32 6.13
CA HIS A 370 -3.19 32.19 6.73
C HIS A 370 -3.64 32.76 8.09
N GLU A 371 -4.92 33.07 8.27
CA GLU A 371 -5.48 33.49 9.58
C GLU A 371 -5.36 32.33 10.60
N GLU A 372 -5.66 31.10 10.20
CA GLU A 372 -5.49 29.92 11.05
C GLU A 372 -4.00 29.64 11.38
N ILE A 373 -3.07 29.82 10.44
CA ILE A 373 -1.61 29.72 10.69
C ILE A 373 -1.18 30.67 11.80
N ILE A 374 -1.76 31.87 11.85
CA ILE A 374 -1.48 32.87 12.89
C ILE A 374 -2.14 32.46 14.21
N ALA A 375 -3.42 32.07 14.18
CA ALA A 375 -4.19 31.67 15.36
C ALA A 375 -3.58 30.46 16.07
N GLU A 376 -3.06 29.52 15.29
CA GLU A 376 -2.45 28.29 15.77
C GLU A 376 -0.93 28.43 16.08
N ASN A 377 -0.37 29.66 16.06
CA ASN A 377 1.04 29.94 16.31
C ASN A 377 2.04 29.18 15.39
N LEU A 378 1.65 28.91 14.15
CA LEU A 378 2.48 28.23 13.14
C LEU A 378 3.25 29.21 12.24
N SER A 379 3.08 30.54 12.43
CA SER A 379 3.68 31.59 11.59
C SER A 379 5.20 31.47 11.49
N ARG A 380 5.89 31.11 12.60
CA ARG A 380 7.34 30.93 12.61
C ARG A 380 7.75 29.80 11.68
N VAL A 381 7.16 28.62 11.83
CA VAL A 381 7.47 27.46 10.97
C VAL A 381 7.18 27.78 9.52
N TYR A 382 6.04 28.38 9.23
CA TYR A 382 5.63 28.71 7.88
C TYR A 382 6.57 29.71 7.21
N ARG A 383 6.85 30.86 7.87
CA ARG A 383 7.60 31.98 7.27
C ARG A 383 9.11 31.80 7.34
N GLU A 384 9.64 31.20 8.41
CA GLU A 384 11.08 31.09 8.62
C GLU A 384 11.67 29.77 8.15
N ILE A 385 10.82 28.72 7.94
CA ILE A 385 11.28 27.40 7.53
C ILE A 385 10.68 27.01 6.18
N GLU A 386 9.34 26.95 6.06
CA GLU A 386 8.73 26.34 4.87
C GLU A 386 8.88 27.22 3.61
N LEU A 387 8.53 28.49 3.67
CA LEU A 387 8.64 29.37 2.52
C LEU A 387 10.10 29.56 2.06
N PRO A 388 11.08 29.82 2.95
CA PRO A 388 12.48 29.98 2.53
C PRO A 388 13.12 28.69 1.97
N LEU A 389 12.57 27.52 2.29
CA LEU A 389 13.06 26.24 1.78
C LEU A 389 12.66 26.01 0.30
N MET A 390 11.54 26.57 -0.16
CA MET A 390 11.05 26.37 -1.54
C MET A 390 12.11 26.67 -2.62
N PRO A 391 12.76 27.85 -2.63
CA PRO A 391 13.80 28.12 -3.62
C PRO A 391 15.03 27.21 -3.50
N VAL A 392 15.36 26.73 -2.29
CA VAL A 392 16.47 25.79 -2.08
C VAL A 392 16.19 24.48 -2.80
N LEU A 393 15.01 23.89 -2.59
CA LEU A 393 14.62 22.63 -3.24
C LEU A 393 14.53 22.77 -4.76
N ARG A 394 14.04 23.91 -5.25
CA ARG A 394 14.01 24.20 -6.70
C ARG A 394 15.42 24.21 -7.31
N ASP A 395 16.38 24.88 -6.66
CA ASP A 395 17.76 24.93 -7.12
C ASP A 395 18.41 23.52 -7.10
N MET A 396 18.11 22.70 -6.07
CA MET A 396 18.57 21.29 -5.98
C MET A 396 17.97 20.43 -7.09
N GLU A 397 16.67 20.53 -7.34
CA GLU A 397 15.97 19.79 -8.39
C GLU A 397 16.48 20.18 -9.80
N GLN A 398 16.72 21.45 -10.02
CA GLN A 398 17.27 21.93 -11.29
C GLN A 398 18.72 21.49 -11.51
N CYS A 399 19.52 21.46 -10.44
CA CYS A 399 20.90 21.00 -10.52
C CYS A 399 21.00 19.50 -10.79
N GLY A 400 20.20 18.67 -10.09
CA GLY A 400 20.30 17.21 -10.17
C GLY A 400 21.66 16.66 -9.76
N ILE A 401 21.86 15.35 -9.86
CA ILE A 401 23.12 14.66 -9.57
C ILE A 401 23.57 13.82 -10.74
N ARG A 402 24.86 13.84 -11.08
CA ARG A 402 25.44 13.08 -12.19
C ARG A 402 25.39 11.58 -11.94
N ILE A 403 25.00 10.82 -12.97
CA ILE A 403 24.88 9.37 -12.91
C ILE A 403 25.83 8.70 -13.91
N ASP A 404 26.57 7.71 -13.43
CA ASP A 404 27.29 6.74 -14.27
C ASP A 404 26.31 5.66 -14.77
N VAL A 405 25.71 5.94 -15.92
CA VAL A 405 24.76 5.02 -16.58
C VAL A 405 25.43 3.71 -17.01
N ALA A 406 26.74 3.75 -17.37
CA ALA A 406 27.46 2.55 -17.78
C ALA A 406 27.65 1.59 -16.59
N HIS A 407 27.99 2.12 -15.42
CA HIS A 407 28.06 1.35 -14.17
C HIS A 407 26.72 0.66 -13.87
N LEU A 408 25.59 1.40 -13.90
CA LEU A 408 24.25 0.80 -13.66
C LEU A 408 23.90 -0.29 -14.66
N LYS A 409 24.21 -0.13 -15.94
CA LYS A 409 23.99 -1.16 -16.96
C LYS A 409 24.81 -2.42 -16.72
N THR A 410 26.05 -2.27 -16.27
CA THR A 410 26.91 -3.40 -15.90
C THR A 410 26.34 -4.14 -14.70
N LEU A 411 25.92 -3.40 -13.67
CA LEU A 411 25.28 -3.93 -12.47
C LEU A 411 23.96 -4.65 -12.82
N SER A 412 23.13 -4.05 -13.68
CA SER A 412 21.89 -4.67 -14.20
C SER A 412 22.16 -6.03 -14.83
N THR A 413 23.14 -6.11 -15.73
CA THR A 413 23.50 -7.37 -16.40
C THR A 413 23.93 -8.45 -15.39
N HIS A 414 24.74 -8.07 -14.39
CA HIS A 414 25.22 -8.99 -13.35
C HIS A 414 24.06 -9.52 -12.49
N LEU A 415 23.20 -8.62 -11.99
CA LEU A 415 22.13 -9.01 -11.11
C LEU A 415 21.00 -9.77 -11.81
N HIS A 416 20.69 -9.48 -13.07
CA HIS A 416 19.77 -10.31 -13.85
C HIS A 416 20.30 -11.73 -14.07
N ALA A 417 21.62 -11.90 -14.24
CA ALA A 417 22.24 -13.22 -14.31
C ALA A 417 22.11 -13.97 -12.96
N GLU A 418 22.31 -13.27 -11.82
CA GLU A 418 22.14 -13.83 -10.48
C GLU A 418 20.66 -14.23 -10.23
N ILE A 419 19.69 -13.36 -10.57
CA ILE A 419 18.26 -13.66 -10.53
C ILE A 419 17.94 -14.97 -11.26
N THR A 420 18.43 -15.09 -12.51
CA THR A 420 18.21 -16.29 -13.33
C THR A 420 18.81 -17.55 -12.71
N GLN A 421 19.96 -17.43 -12.04
CA GLN A 421 20.58 -18.57 -11.33
C GLN A 421 19.78 -18.95 -10.10
N LEU A 422 19.29 -17.97 -9.32
CA LEU A 422 18.44 -18.21 -8.16
C LEU A 422 17.12 -18.88 -8.55
N GLU A 423 16.48 -18.44 -9.62
CA GLU A 423 15.27 -19.08 -10.16
C GLU A 423 15.51 -20.56 -10.48
N LYS A 424 16.58 -20.86 -11.22
CA LYS A 424 16.94 -22.26 -11.55
C LYS A 424 17.21 -23.10 -10.31
N LYS A 425 17.90 -22.58 -9.30
CA LYS A 425 18.14 -23.28 -8.04
C LYS A 425 16.82 -23.56 -7.31
N MET A 426 15.96 -22.56 -7.15
CA MET A 426 14.66 -22.70 -6.49
C MET A 426 13.77 -23.73 -7.20
N TYR A 427 13.73 -23.73 -8.54
CA TYR A 427 12.98 -24.72 -9.31
C TYR A 427 13.55 -26.13 -9.13
N SER A 428 14.88 -26.28 -9.03
CA SER A 428 15.50 -27.59 -8.80
C SER A 428 15.21 -28.20 -7.44
N HIS A 429 14.84 -27.40 -6.42
CA HIS A 429 14.44 -27.91 -5.11
C HIS A 429 13.06 -28.55 -5.09
N VAL A 430 12.22 -28.22 -6.07
CA VAL A 430 10.80 -28.64 -6.10
C VAL A 430 10.42 -29.37 -7.41
N ASP A 431 11.39 -29.61 -8.29
CA ASP A 431 11.22 -30.24 -9.60
C ASP A 431 10.10 -29.61 -10.47
N MET A 432 9.82 -28.32 -10.30
CA MET A 432 8.80 -27.58 -11.05
C MET A 432 9.11 -26.08 -11.12
N GLU A 433 8.68 -25.44 -12.21
CA GLU A 433 8.67 -23.98 -12.33
C GLU A 433 7.43 -23.39 -11.67
N PHE A 434 7.60 -22.29 -10.95
CA PHE A 434 6.53 -21.53 -10.31
C PHE A 434 6.83 -20.04 -10.28
N ASN A 435 5.81 -19.20 -10.14
CA ASN A 435 6.01 -17.76 -10.01
C ASN A 435 6.41 -17.40 -8.59
N ILE A 436 7.71 -17.12 -8.38
CA ILE A 436 8.32 -16.76 -7.08
C ILE A 436 7.70 -15.46 -6.52
N ASN A 437 7.30 -14.56 -7.42
CA ASN A 437 6.64 -13.29 -7.06
C ASN A 437 5.15 -13.48 -6.72
N SER A 438 4.61 -14.71 -6.85
CA SER A 438 3.25 -15.02 -6.45
C SER A 438 3.19 -15.49 -4.99
N PRO A 439 2.65 -14.70 -4.03
CA PRO A 439 2.55 -15.13 -2.63
C PRO A 439 1.78 -16.45 -2.47
N LYS A 440 0.79 -16.69 -3.34
CA LYS A 440 -0.02 -17.93 -3.32
C LYS A 440 0.80 -19.14 -3.73
N GLN A 441 1.42 -19.10 -4.92
CA GLN A 441 2.24 -20.21 -5.41
C GLN A 441 3.41 -20.49 -4.47
N LEU A 442 4.06 -19.43 -3.98
CA LEU A 442 5.13 -19.57 -3.02
C LEU A 442 4.66 -20.18 -1.71
N SER A 443 3.46 -19.82 -1.22
CA SER A 443 2.86 -20.43 -0.03
C SER A 443 2.59 -21.94 -0.24
N GLU A 444 2.05 -22.32 -1.39
CA GLU A 444 1.81 -23.72 -1.77
C GLU A 444 3.13 -24.51 -1.82
N ILE A 445 4.17 -23.94 -2.44
CA ILE A 445 5.50 -24.56 -2.50
C ILE A 445 6.11 -24.75 -1.11
N LEU A 446 6.18 -23.68 -0.31
CA LEU A 446 6.87 -23.73 0.98
C LEU A 446 6.15 -24.61 2.00
N TYR A 447 4.83 -24.49 2.09
CA TYR A 447 4.09 -25.08 3.20
C TYR A 447 3.40 -26.40 2.83
N ASP A 448 2.97 -26.60 1.57
CA ASP A 448 2.28 -27.80 1.15
C ASP A 448 3.22 -28.79 0.46
N HIS A 449 4.07 -28.34 -0.45
CA HIS A 449 5.00 -29.21 -1.16
C HIS A 449 6.23 -29.58 -0.31
N LEU A 450 6.91 -28.55 0.27
CA LEU A 450 8.10 -28.76 1.13
C LEU A 450 7.73 -29.03 2.60
N GLY A 451 6.49 -28.81 3.01
CA GLY A 451 6.00 -29.11 4.37
C GLY A 451 6.61 -28.26 5.48
N LEU A 452 7.14 -27.07 5.19
CA LEU A 452 7.80 -26.21 6.18
C LEU A 452 6.78 -25.68 7.20
N LYS A 453 7.15 -25.72 8.49
CA LYS A 453 6.27 -25.32 9.61
C LYS A 453 6.99 -24.35 10.55
N PRO A 454 6.99 -23.04 10.30
CA PRO A 454 7.58 -22.06 11.20
C PRO A 454 6.81 -21.97 12.52
N LYS A 455 7.51 -21.63 13.60
CA LYS A 455 6.87 -21.35 14.90
C LYS A 455 6.04 -20.07 14.79
N ASN A 456 4.82 -20.09 15.36
CA ASN A 456 3.90 -18.93 15.37
C ASN A 456 3.63 -18.37 13.97
N GLN A 457 3.30 -19.25 13.03
CA GLN A 457 2.99 -18.91 11.65
C GLN A 457 1.81 -17.94 11.57
N LYS A 458 2.00 -16.80 10.90
CA LYS A 458 0.94 -15.85 10.63
C LYS A 458 0.20 -16.22 9.34
N HIS A 459 -1.10 -16.02 9.37
CA HIS A 459 -1.93 -16.13 8.19
C HIS A 459 -2.23 -14.73 7.64
N THR A 460 -2.43 -14.64 6.34
CA THR A 460 -2.98 -13.44 5.71
C THR A 460 -4.45 -13.28 6.09
N ALA A 461 -5.03 -12.12 5.86
CA ALA A 461 -6.46 -11.90 6.06
C ALA A 461 -7.35 -12.89 5.29
N THR A 462 -6.82 -13.48 4.20
CA THR A 462 -7.49 -14.54 3.41
C THR A 462 -7.28 -15.96 3.96
N GLY A 463 -6.71 -16.10 5.15
CA GLY A 463 -6.42 -17.39 5.77
C GLY A 463 -5.22 -18.14 5.17
N GLN A 464 -4.57 -17.63 4.12
CA GLN A 464 -3.36 -18.22 3.56
C GLN A 464 -2.16 -18.00 4.48
N ARG A 465 -1.24 -18.95 4.51
CA ARG A 465 0.01 -18.81 5.27
C ARG A 465 0.86 -17.70 4.64
N SER A 466 1.28 -16.75 5.45
CA SER A 466 2.01 -15.57 5.00
C SER A 466 3.41 -15.94 4.51
N THR A 467 3.81 -15.39 3.37
CA THR A 467 5.17 -15.47 2.82
C THR A 467 5.88 -14.12 2.87
N ARG A 468 5.47 -13.23 3.79
CA ARG A 468 6.18 -11.95 4.01
C ARG A 468 7.58 -12.23 4.52
N GLU A 469 8.49 -11.30 4.29
CA GLU A 469 9.90 -11.39 4.70
C GLU A 469 10.05 -11.83 6.16
N SER A 470 9.34 -11.20 7.09
CA SER A 470 9.34 -11.56 8.51
C SER A 470 8.84 -12.97 8.84
N GLU A 471 8.12 -13.64 7.95
CA GLU A 471 7.73 -15.05 8.11
C GLU A 471 8.75 -15.98 7.46
N LEU A 472 9.40 -15.55 6.37
CA LEU A 472 10.50 -16.29 5.74
C LEU A 472 11.74 -16.30 6.65
N GLU A 473 12.06 -15.18 7.28
CA GLU A 473 13.18 -15.08 8.23
C GLU A 473 13.09 -16.10 9.37
N LYS A 474 11.87 -16.44 9.83
CA LYS A 474 11.67 -17.50 10.85
C LYS A 474 12.00 -18.91 10.36
N MET A 475 12.12 -19.09 9.04
CA MET A 475 12.39 -20.37 8.38
C MET A 475 13.82 -20.48 7.86
N VAL A 476 14.66 -19.46 8.06
CA VAL A 476 16.08 -19.50 7.72
C VAL A 476 16.73 -20.70 8.41
N GLY A 477 17.51 -21.47 7.63
CA GLY A 477 18.11 -22.75 8.08
C GLY A 477 17.18 -23.97 8.05
N MET A 478 15.87 -23.81 7.77
CA MET A 478 14.97 -24.96 7.62
C MET A 478 15.09 -25.63 6.24
N HIS A 479 15.31 -24.85 5.20
CA HIS A 479 15.50 -25.32 3.84
C HIS A 479 16.23 -24.26 3.00
N PRO A 480 17.18 -24.63 2.12
CA PRO A 480 17.99 -23.67 1.33
C PRO A 480 17.17 -22.71 0.48
N ILE A 481 15.99 -23.13 -0.01
CA ILE A 481 15.09 -22.31 -0.81
C ILE A 481 14.69 -21.00 -0.10
N ILE A 482 14.69 -20.96 1.25
CA ILE A 482 14.28 -19.78 2.01
C ILE A 482 15.27 -18.64 1.83
N GLU A 483 16.55 -18.91 1.96
CA GLU A 483 17.62 -17.92 1.77
C GLU A 483 17.67 -17.46 0.32
N GLU A 484 17.45 -18.39 -0.64
CA GLU A 484 17.39 -18.07 -2.07
C GLU A 484 16.18 -17.15 -2.39
N ILE A 485 15.00 -17.38 -1.78
CA ILE A 485 13.83 -16.50 -1.97
C ILE A 485 14.09 -15.11 -1.36
N LEU A 486 14.65 -15.03 -0.17
CA LEU A 486 14.99 -13.75 0.48
C LEU A 486 15.96 -12.97 -0.41
N ARG A 487 17.04 -13.62 -0.90
CA ARG A 487 18.02 -13.02 -1.79
C ARG A 487 17.41 -12.59 -3.14
N TYR A 488 16.60 -13.45 -3.75
CA TYR A 488 15.87 -13.14 -4.99
C TYR A 488 15.01 -11.88 -4.83
N ARG A 489 14.23 -11.78 -3.74
CA ARG A 489 13.35 -10.63 -3.51
C ARG A 489 14.11 -9.34 -3.26
N GLU A 490 15.21 -9.40 -2.52
CA GLU A 490 16.09 -8.25 -2.30
C GLU A 490 16.61 -7.71 -3.64
N ILE A 491 17.23 -8.55 -4.44
CA ILE A 491 17.79 -8.16 -5.74
C ILE A 491 16.69 -7.67 -6.68
N GLN A 492 15.61 -8.41 -6.82
CA GLN A 492 14.49 -8.06 -7.70
C GLN A 492 13.90 -6.68 -7.39
N LYS A 493 13.79 -6.35 -6.09
CA LYS A 493 13.34 -5.03 -5.64
C LYS A 493 14.30 -3.92 -6.06
N LEU A 494 15.61 -4.12 -5.89
CA LEU A 494 16.61 -3.13 -6.23
C LEU A 494 16.72 -2.92 -7.76
N VAL A 495 16.71 -4.01 -8.51
CA VAL A 495 16.73 -3.98 -9.98
C VAL A 495 15.53 -3.22 -10.52
N SER A 496 14.32 -3.60 -10.12
CA SER A 496 13.08 -2.99 -10.63
C SER A 496 12.84 -1.55 -10.15
N THR A 497 13.36 -1.18 -8.97
CA THR A 497 13.11 0.15 -8.40
C THR A 497 14.16 1.18 -8.84
N TYR A 498 15.44 0.77 -8.97
CA TYR A 498 16.54 1.70 -9.17
C TYR A 498 17.38 1.38 -10.41
N ILE A 499 17.87 0.14 -10.53
CA ILE A 499 18.95 -0.18 -11.46
C ILE A 499 18.50 -0.08 -12.91
N ASP A 500 17.31 -0.63 -13.23
CA ASP A 500 16.73 -0.59 -14.56
C ASP A 500 15.99 0.73 -14.86
N THR A 501 15.51 1.42 -13.82
CA THR A 501 14.68 2.61 -13.96
C THR A 501 15.47 3.92 -14.01
N ILE A 502 16.51 4.07 -13.18
CA ILE A 502 17.33 5.30 -13.14
C ILE A 502 17.93 5.67 -14.52
N PRO A 503 18.50 4.72 -15.30
CA PRO A 503 19.05 5.06 -16.63
C PRO A 503 18.08 5.74 -17.59
N ALA A 504 16.78 5.44 -17.49
CA ALA A 504 15.72 6.04 -18.30
C ALA A 504 15.27 7.43 -17.79
N MET A 505 15.62 7.78 -16.55
CA MET A 505 15.26 9.05 -15.91
C MET A 505 16.37 10.09 -15.99
N VAL A 506 17.58 9.70 -16.42
CA VAL A 506 18.71 10.61 -16.57
C VAL A 506 18.45 11.59 -17.71
N GLY A 507 18.61 12.89 -17.41
CA GLY A 507 18.43 13.97 -18.38
C GLY A 507 19.53 14.00 -19.46
N ASN A 508 19.33 14.85 -20.46
CA ASN A 508 20.32 15.03 -21.55
C ASN A 508 21.66 15.61 -21.06
N ASP A 509 21.68 16.21 -19.89
CA ASP A 509 22.86 16.73 -19.18
C ASP A 509 23.64 15.64 -18.42
N GLY A 510 23.13 14.39 -18.43
CA GLY A 510 23.73 13.27 -17.72
C GLY A 510 23.44 13.27 -16.22
N ARG A 511 22.46 14.04 -15.77
CA ARG A 511 22.08 14.19 -14.34
C ARG A 511 20.68 13.63 -14.08
N LEU A 512 20.47 13.14 -12.89
CA LEU A 512 19.19 12.67 -12.37
C LEU A 512 18.54 13.80 -11.56
N HIS A 513 17.35 14.20 -11.96
CA HIS A 513 16.59 15.26 -11.32
C HIS A 513 15.42 14.64 -10.52
N THR A 514 15.71 14.30 -9.25
CA THR A 514 14.65 13.81 -8.35
C THR A 514 13.76 14.96 -7.91
N THR A 515 12.50 14.69 -7.64
CA THR A 515 11.56 15.67 -7.07
C THR A 515 11.55 15.54 -5.55
N PHE A 516 11.75 16.65 -4.83
CA PHE A 516 11.64 16.70 -3.37
C PHE A 516 10.23 17.07 -2.94
N LEU A 517 9.63 16.22 -2.13
CA LEU A 517 8.30 16.44 -1.55
C LEU A 517 8.45 17.12 -0.19
N GLN A 518 8.37 18.45 -0.16
CA GLN A 518 8.55 19.25 1.05
C GLN A 518 7.50 18.90 2.13
N ALA A 519 6.25 18.71 1.74
CA ALA A 519 5.13 18.27 2.58
C ALA A 519 4.86 16.77 2.52
N GLY A 520 5.87 15.95 2.16
CA GLY A 520 5.72 14.53 1.83
C GLY A 520 5.45 13.59 3.01
N THR A 521 5.60 14.07 4.26
CA THR A 521 5.41 13.24 5.45
C THR A 521 4.64 13.97 6.55
N THR A 522 4.03 13.20 7.45
CA THR A 522 3.34 13.76 8.63
C THR A 522 4.30 14.27 9.71
N THR A 523 5.59 13.92 9.64
CA THR A 523 6.59 14.21 10.67
C THR A 523 7.42 15.48 10.41
N GLY A 524 7.27 16.08 9.24
CA GLY A 524 8.13 17.19 8.80
C GLY A 524 9.38 16.73 8.05
N ARG A 525 9.69 15.41 7.99
CA ARG A 525 10.75 14.91 7.09
C ARG A 525 10.35 15.14 5.64
N MET A 526 11.30 15.46 4.78
CA MET A 526 11.09 15.49 3.34
C MET A 526 11.00 14.05 2.80
N ALA A 527 10.36 13.90 1.66
CA ALA A 527 10.42 12.68 0.87
C ALA A 527 10.96 13.01 -0.52
N SER A 528 11.32 12.00 -1.30
CA SER A 528 11.69 12.17 -2.70
C SER A 528 10.96 11.18 -3.59
N GLN A 529 10.76 11.56 -4.85
CA GLN A 529 10.11 10.71 -5.85
C GLN A 529 10.73 10.92 -7.23
N ASN A 530 10.51 9.95 -8.11
CA ASN A 530 10.98 9.98 -9.50
C ASN A 530 12.52 10.12 -9.65
N PRO A 531 13.34 9.26 -9.03
CA PRO A 531 13.03 8.15 -8.11
C PRO A 531 13.10 8.55 -6.65
N ASN A 532 12.64 7.67 -5.73
CA ASN A 532 12.87 7.86 -4.30
C ASN A 532 14.30 7.46 -3.92
N ILE A 533 15.21 8.42 -3.92
CA ILE A 533 16.64 8.20 -3.62
C ILE A 533 16.93 7.99 -2.12
N GLN A 534 15.99 8.40 -1.24
CA GLN A 534 16.15 8.28 0.22
C GLN A 534 16.06 6.83 0.70
N ASN A 535 15.49 5.93 -0.12
CA ASN A 535 15.32 4.52 0.21
C ASN A 535 16.38 3.59 -0.41
N ILE A 536 17.44 4.13 -1.03
CA ILE A 536 18.57 3.33 -1.55
C ILE A 536 19.33 2.76 -0.36
N PRO A 537 19.47 1.42 -0.21
CA PRO A 537 20.11 0.81 0.94
C PRO A 537 21.58 1.26 1.10
N VAL A 538 22.03 1.36 2.34
CA VAL A 538 23.42 1.73 2.68
C VAL A 538 24.24 0.49 3.08
N ARG A 539 23.58 -0.53 3.63
CA ARG A 539 24.26 -1.65 4.29
C ARG A 539 24.56 -2.81 3.37
N THR A 540 23.73 -3.02 2.34
CA THR A 540 23.91 -4.12 1.38
C THR A 540 24.98 -3.75 0.35
N GLU A 541 25.61 -4.75 -0.24
CA GLU A 541 26.62 -4.58 -1.29
C GLU A 541 26.00 -3.91 -2.52
N GLU A 542 24.87 -4.39 -2.96
CA GLU A 542 24.11 -3.86 -4.12
C GLU A 542 23.67 -2.41 -3.87
N GLY A 543 23.21 -2.09 -2.67
CA GLY A 543 22.86 -0.71 -2.32
C GLY A 543 24.06 0.23 -2.41
N ARG A 544 25.24 -0.22 -1.98
CA ARG A 544 26.50 0.51 -2.13
C ARG A 544 26.90 0.65 -3.60
N GLU A 545 26.75 -0.40 -4.41
CA GLU A 545 27.02 -0.34 -5.84
C GLU A 545 26.06 0.63 -6.56
N ILE A 546 24.77 0.65 -6.20
CA ILE A 546 23.82 1.65 -6.72
C ILE A 546 24.30 3.06 -6.36
N ARG A 547 24.71 3.30 -5.09
CA ARG A 547 25.27 4.60 -4.67
C ARG A 547 26.57 4.94 -5.39
N GLY A 548 27.34 3.94 -5.80
CA GLY A 548 28.54 4.09 -6.62
C GLY A 548 28.30 4.74 -7.97
N ALA A 549 27.09 4.61 -8.51
CA ALA A 549 26.69 5.25 -9.76
C ALA A 549 26.44 6.77 -9.64
N PHE A 550 26.27 7.30 -8.44
CA PHE A 550 26.11 8.73 -8.19
C PHE A 550 27.49 9.37 -8.05
N ILE A 551 27.90 10.13 -9.02
CA ILE A 551 29.28 10.63 -9.16
C ILE A 551 29.34 12.14 -9.24
N ALA A 552 30.53 12.72 -8.98
CA ALA A 552 30.80 14.13 -9.21
C ALA A 552 31.12 14.42 -10.67
N ASP A 553 30.87 15.66 -11.11
CA ASP A 553 31.41 16.19 -12.36
C ASP A 553 32.95 16.25 -12.36
N GLU A 554 33.57 16.34 -13.54
CA GLU A 554 35.02 16.52 -13.67
C GLU A 554 35.46 17.86 -13.00
N GLY A 555 36.50 17.80 -12.19
CA GLY A 555 36.99 18.94 -11.40
C GLY A 555 36.24 19.18 -10.10
N TYR A 556 35.22 18.36 -9.80
CA TYR A 556 34.45 18.41 -8.57
C TYR A 556 34.63 17.14 -7.73
N THR A 557 34.19 17.22 -6.49
CA THR A 557 34.13 16.14 -5.49
C THR A 557 32.78 16.14 -4.81
N LEU A 558 32.18 14.96 -4.60
CA LEU A 558 31.02 14.84 -3.73
C LEU A 558 31.45 14.97 -2.27
N VAL A 559 30.70 15.74 -1.52
CA VAL A 559 30.88 15.91 -0.07
C VAL A 559 29.55 15.62 0.59
N SER A 560 29.53 14.69 1.54
CA SER A 560 28.41 14.39 2.38
C SER A 560 28.67 14.97 3.77
N ILE A 561 27.69 15.68 4.34
CA ILE A 561 27.73 16.19 5.71
C ILE A 561 26.50 15.63 6.44
N ASP A 562 26.75 14.77 7.43
CA ASP A 562 25.73 14.02 8.16
C ASP A 562 25.69 14.40 9.63
N TYR A 563 24.52 14.62 10.20
CA TYR A 563 24.37 14.88 11.62
C TYR A 563 24.65 13.64 12.47
N SER A 564 25.56 13.77 13.41
CA SER A 564 25.93 12.69 14.31
C SER A 564 24.93 12.55 15.46
N GLN A 565 24.13 11.46 15.46
CA GLN A 565 23.20 11.09 16.53
C GLN A 565 22.21 12.20 16.93
N VAL A 566 21.75 12.98 15.96
CA VAL A 566 20.96 14.20 16.19
C VAL A 566 19.69 13.95 17.00
N GLU A 567 18.95 12.88 16.76
CA GLU A 567 17.71 12.57 17.50
C GLU A 567 17.98 12.32 18.99
N LEU A 568 19.10 11.66 19.35
CA LEU A 568 19.47 11.46 20.77
C LEU A 568 19.89 12.77 21.43
N ARG A 569 20.59 13.65 20.71
CA ARG A 569 20.93 15.01 21.19
C ARG A 569 19.69 15.86 21.41
N ILE A 570 18.75 15.78 20.49
CA ILE A 570 17.44 16.45 20.61
C ILE A 570 16.66 15.92 21.82
N ALA A 571 16.60 14.60 22.00
CA ALA A 571 15.94 14.01 23.15
C ALA A 571 16.59 14.47 24.49
N ALA A 572 17.92 14.62 24.51
CA ALA A 572 18.63 15.12 25.68
C ALA A 572 18.23 16.54 26.06
N PHE A 573 18.24 17.47 25.11
CA PHE A 573 17.88 18.84 25.43
C PHE A 573 16.36 19.08 25.59
N LEU A 574 15.51 18.38 24.84
CA LEU A 574 14.06 18.49 25.01
C LEU A 574 13.59 17.94 26.37
N SER A 575 14.16 16.84 26.82
CA SER A 575 13.85 16.27 28.14
C SER A 575 14.47 17.09 29.27
N GLY A 576 15.63 17.71 29.05
CA GLY A 576 16.43 18.34 30.10
C GLY A 576 17.06 17.33 31.05
N ASP A 577 17.25 16.07 30.64
CA ASP A 577 17.86 15.04 31.47
C ASP A 577 19.36 15.30 31.68
N ALA A 578 19.74 15.64 32.91
CA ALA A 578 21.08 16.08 33.24
C ALA A 578 22.18 15.05 32.90
N LYS A 579 21.92 13.75 33.15
CA LYS A 579 22.87 12.68 32.86
C LYS A 579 23.07 12.47 31.38
N LEU A 580 21.99 12.57 30.60
CA LEU A 580 22.06 12.44 29.14
C LEU A 580 22.74 13.66 28.51
N ILE A 581 22.46 14.86 29.00
CA ILE A 581 23.12 16.11 28.60
C ILE A 581 24.63 16.05 28.90
N GLU A 582 25.03 15.53 30.08
CA GLU A 582 26.43 15.41 30.48
C GLU A 582 27.23 14.52 29.50
N ILE A 583 26.66 13.38 29.06
CA ILE A 583 27.33 12.50 28.10
C ILE A 583 27.68 13.27 26.81
N PHE A 584 26.75 14.07 26.28
CA PHE A 584 26.99 14.83 25.07
C PHE A 584 27.93 16.04 25.27
N LYS A 585 27.86 16.72 26.44
CA LYS A 585 28.78 17.81 26.77
C LYS A 585 30.22 17.37 26.89
N ASN A 586 30.43 16.16 27.43
CA ASN A 586 31.75 15.59 27.59
C ASN A 586 32.31 14.97 26.29
N GLY A 587 31.52 14.94 25.20
CA GLY A 587 31.93 14.31 23.95
C GLY A 587 32.09 12.79 24.05
N GLU A 588 31.41 12.18 25.03
CA GLU A 588 31.45 10.70 25.23
C GLU A 588 30.72 9.97 24.10
N ASP A 589 31.11 8.75 23.75
CA ASP A 589 30.29 7.87 22.95
C ASP A 589 28.98 7.61 23.69
N VAL A 590 27.86 8.11 23.16
CA VAL A 590 26.55 8.06 23.84
C VAL A 590 26.14 6.65 24.23
N HIS A 591 26.46 5.64 23.42
CA HIS A 591 26.08 4.26 23.74
C HIS A 591 26.97 3.69 24.85
N ARG A 592 28.22 4.08 24.90
CA ARG A 592 29.14 3.72 26.01
C ARG A 592 28.76 4.48 27.30
N GLY A 593 28.52 5.79 27.21
CA GLY A 593 28.11 6.62 28.33
C GLY A 593 26.78 6.19 28.96
N VAL A 594 25.79 5.82 28.12
CA VAL A 594 24.54 5.23 28.61
C VAL A 594 24.75 3.86 29.23
N ALA A 595 25.57 2.99 28.61
CA ALA A 595 25.89 1.67 29.17
C ALA A 595 26.55 1.79 30.53
N ALA A 596 27.55 2.64 30.67
CA ALA A 596 28.26 2.87 31.97
C ALA A 596 27.26 3.23 33.09
N ARG A 597 26.33 4.15 32.81
CA ARG A 597 25.32 4.64 33.77
C ARG A 597 24.25 3.60 34.10
N VAL A 598 23.77 2.85 33.08
CA VAL A 598 22.70 1.87 33.25
C VAL A 598 23.22 0.61 33.96
N PHE A 599 24.42 0.15 33.60
CA PHE A 599 25.04 -1.01 34.23
C PHE A 599 25.84 -0.66 35.52
N ASN A 600 25.93 0.62 35.83
CA ASN A 600 26.69 1.14 36.98
C ASN A 600 28.13 0.66 37.01
N VAL A 601 28.84 0.84 35.89
CA VAL A 601 30.27 0.49 35.72
C VAL A 601 31.03 1.72 35.21
N GLU A 602 32.34 1.73 35.35
CA GLU A 602 33.19 2.77 34.78
C GLU A 602 33.18 2.67 33.23
N PRO A 603 33.33 3.80 32.51
CA PRO A 603 33.30 3.82 31.04
C PRO A 603 34.26 2.84 30.38
N ASP A 604 35.43 2.59 30.98
CA ASP A 604 36.44 1.67 30.48
C ASP A 604 36.06 0.20 30.70
N GLU A 605 35.17 -0.08 31.63
CA GLU A 605 34.66 -1.42 31.92
C GLU A 605 33.48 -1.84 31.04
N VAL A 606 32.95 -0.89 30.23
CA VAL A 606 31.83 -1.17 29.32
C VAL A 606 32.25 -2.15 28.24
N THR A 607 31.66 -3.34 28.27
CA THR A 607 31.92 -4.38 27.28
C THR A 607 31.24 -4.05 25.93
N PRO A 608 31.72 -4.65 24.82
CA PRO A 608 31.05 -4.51 23.52
C PRO A 608 29.57 -4.89 23.57
N GLU A 609 29.22 -5.91 24.37
CA GLU A 609 27.81 -6.35 24.51
C GLU A 609 26.96 -5.34 25.28
N MET A 610 27.44 -4.77 26.39
CA MET A 610 26.76 -3.69 27.11
C MET A 610 26.52 -2.48 26.19
N ARG A 611 27.51 -2.10 25.40
CA ARG A 611 27.41 -1.01 24.44
C ARG A 611 26.38 -1.32 23.34
N ARG A 612 26.34 -2.58 22.85
CA ARG A 612 25.33 -3.04 21.88
C ARG A 612 23.91 -2.95 22.44
N GLN A 613 23.71 -3.44 23.67
CA GLN A 613 22.44 -3.37 24.37
C GLN A 613 21.99 -1.92 24.59
N ALA A 614 22.91 -1.04 25.02
CA ALA A 614 22.64 0.38 25.17
C ALA A 614 22.27 1.03 23.82
N LYS A 615 22.89 0.64 22.71
CA LYS A 615 22.53 1.11 21.37
C LYS A 615 21.10 0.71 20.99
N VAL A 616 20.71 -0.54 21.25
CA VAL A 616 19.35 -1.04 20.96
C VAL A 616 18.30 -0.25 21.77
N ILE A 617 18.52 -0.04 23.06
CA ILE A 617 17.54 0.64 23.91
C ILE A 617 17.47 2.15 23.59
N ASN A 618 18.60 2.81 23.33
CA ASN A 618 18.65 4.24 23.01
C ASN A 618 17.79 4.58 21.77
N PHE A 619 17.93 3.81 20.70
CA PHE A 619 17.08 4.00 19.53
C PHE A 619 15.64 3.52 19.78
N GLY A 620 15.49 2.37 20.45
CA GLY A 620 14.18 1.79 20.70
C GLY A 620 13.24 2.68 21.50
N ILE A 621 13.74 3.36 22.51
CA ILE A 621 12.92 4.23 23.39
C ILE A 621 12.36 5.41 22.64
N LEU A 622 13.14 6.06 21.78
CA LEU A 622 12.68 7.19 20.97
C LEU A 622 11.55 6.79 20.01
N TYR A 623 11.52 5.51 19.62
CA TYR A 623 10.44 4.96 18.78
C TYR A 623 9.32 4.28 19.58
N GLY A 624 9.29 4.49 20.93
CA GLY A 624 8.24 3.93 21.79
C GLY A 624 8.30 2.41 21.93
N MET A 625 9.50 1.83 21.85
CA MET A 625 9.72 0.39 22.01
C MET A 625 9.34 -0.06 23.42
N GLY A 626 8.45 -1.05 23.51
CA GLY A 626 8.15 -1.72 24.78
C GLY A 626 9.06 -2.93 25.03
N VAL A 627 8.96 -3.50 26.24
CA VAL A 627 9.80 -4.60 26.72
C VAL A 627 9.84 -5.82 25.79
N ASN A 628 8.70 -6.19 25.18
CA ASN A 628 8.67 -7.35 24.27
C ASN A 628 9.50 -7.11 23.00
N ALA A 629 9.41 -5.92 22.41
CA ALA A 629 10.21 -5.55 21.25
C ALA A 629 11.70 -5.40 21.63
N LEU A 630 12.00 -4.84 22.82
CA LEU A 630 13.35 -4.78 23.35
C LEU A 630 13.96 -6.19 23.47
N ARG A 631 13.24 -7.15 24.07
CA ARG A 631 13.68 -8.54 24.15
C ARG A 631 14.05 -9.12 22.78
N THR A 632 13.18 -8.93 21.78
CA THR A 632 13.41 -9.45 20.43
C THR A 632 14.67 -8.84 19.79
N ASN A 633 14.90 -7.54 19.99
CA ASN A 633 16.07 -6.85 19.43
C ASN A 633 17.38 -7.14 20.20
N LEU A 634 17.29 -7.55 21.47
CA LEU A 634 18.46 -7.98 22.26
C LEU A 634 18.93 -9.40 21.89
N GLY A 635 18.05 -10.23 21.33
CA GLY A 635 18.34 -11.59 20.86
C GLY A 635 17.47 -12.65 21.54
N GLU A 636 17.38 -13.83 20.89
CA GLU A 636 16.50 -14.94 21.32
C GLU A 636 16.83 -15.49 22.72
N GLU A 637 18.09 -15.38 23.17
CA GLU A 637 18.53 -15.82 24.49
C GLU A 637 18.08 -14.89 25.62
N THR A 638 17.62 -13.65 25.29
CA THR A 638 17.19 -12.69 26.31
C THR A 638 15.83 -13.06 26.87
N THR A 639 15.75 -13.30 28.16
CA THR A 639 14.47 -13.54 28.84
C THR A 639 13.64 -12.25 28.93
N ARG A 640 12.31 -12.38 29.07
CA ARG A 640 11.45 -11.21 29.29
C ARG A 640 11.79 -10.48 30.59
N ALA A 641 12.20 -11.21 31.63
CA ALA A 641 12.59 -10.65 32.92
C ALA A 641 13.86 -9.80 32.78
N ALA A 642 14.89 -10.29 32.10
CA ALA A 642 16.11 -9.53 31.82
C ALA A 642 15.86 -8.27 30.99
N ALA A 643 15.03 -8.37 29.95
CA ALA A 643 14.64 -7.20 29.16
C ALA A 643 13.84 -6.17 29.97
N GLN A 644 12.97 -6.61 30.90
CA GLN A 644 12.23 -5.74 31.80
C GLN A 644 13.16 -5.05 32.81
N GLU A 645 14.10 -5.79 33.37
CA GLU A 645 15.11 -5.24 34.30
C GLU A 645 15.96 -4.16 33.62
N PHE A 646 16.47 -4.45 32.44
CA PHE A 646 17.24 -3.48 31.65
C PHE A 646 16.41 -2.23 31.27
N PHE A 647 15.16 -2.42 30.90
CA PHE A 647 14.22 -1.34 30.61
C PHE A 647 13.99 -0.45 31.84
N ASN A 648 13.76 -1.04 32.99
CA ASN A 648 13.59 -0.32 34.24
C ASN A 648 14.88 0.40 34.66
N ALA A 649 16.05 -0.25 34.55
CA ALA A 649 17.35 0.36 34.87
C ALA A 649 17.60 1.60 34.00
N TYR A 650 17.28 1.55 32.73
CA TYR A 650 17.39 2.70 31.82
C TYR A 650 16.54 3.89 32.31
N PHE A 651 15.26 3.69 32.57
CA PHE A 651 14.36 4.77 32.99
C PHE A 651 14.62 5.25 34.43
N ASN A 652 15.12 4.39 35.31
CA ASN A 652 15.58 4.81 36.63
C ASN A 652 16.88 5.64 36.55
N THR A 653 17.68 5.44 35.51
CA THR A 653 18.89 6.23 35.26
C THR A 653 18.57 7.59 34.63
N PHE A 654 17.72 7.59 33.61
CA PHE A 654 17.30 8.79 32.87
C PHE A 654 15.87 9.20 33.23
N THR A 655 15.69 9.59 34.49
CA THR A 655 14.36 9.83 35.07
C THR A 655 13.63 10.99 34.40
N ARG A 656 14.34 12.08 34.07
CA ARG A 656 13.72 13.23 33.42
C ARG A 656 13.31 12.91 31.96
N LEU A 657 14.07 12.07 31.27
CA LEU A 657 13.66 11.57 29.95
C LEU A 657 12.38 10.74 30.08
N ALA A 658 12.28 9.86 31.08
CA ALA A 658 11.05 9.08 31.33
C ALA A 658 9.83 9.98 31.57
N GLU A 659 9.97 11.00 32.41
CA GLU A 659 8.94 11.98 32.69
C GLU A 659 8.53 12.75 31.43
N TYR A 660 9.49 13.23 30.64
CA TYR A 660 9.24 13.92 29.38
C TYR A 660 8.41 13.09 28.38
N LEU A 661 8.69 11.77 28.29
CA LEU A 661 7.94 10.89 27.41
C LEU A 661 6.47 10.73 27.87
N GLU A 662 6.22 10.65 29.17
CA GLU A 662 4.86 10.58 29.73
C GLU A 662 4.14 11.95 29.62
N GLU A 663 4.82 13.07 29.87
CA GLU A 663 4.32 14.41 29.64
C GLU A 663 3.89 14.61 28.18
N THR A 664 4.71 14.12 27.23
CA THR A 664 4.41 14.18 25.78
C THR A 664 3.15 13.39 25.43
N LYS A 665 2.97 12.19 26.01
CA LYS A 665 1.72 11.42 25.83
C LYS A 665 0.51 12.15 26.41
N ALA A 666 0.66 12.68 27.62
CA ALA A 666 -0.41 13.43 28.30
C ALA A 666 -0.81 14.68 27.49
N PHE A 667 0.16 15.43 26.99
CA PHE A 667 -0.07 16.56 26.11
C PHE A 667 -0.80 16.17 24.82
N ALA A 668 -0.37 15.09 24.18
CA ALA A 668 -1.01 14.57 22.96
C ALA A 668 -2.46 14.11 23.20
N ARG A 669 -2.74 13.47 24.35
CA ARG A 669 -4.13 13.10 24.72
C ARG A 669 -5.02 14.32 24.95
N ALA A 670 -4.49 15.37 25.56
CA ALA A 670 -5.24 16.58 25.87
C ALA A 670 -5.50 17.45 24.63
N ASN A 671 -4.51 17.55 23.72
CA ASN A 671 -4.52 18.52 22.63
C ASN A 671 -4.76 17.88 21.24
N GLY A 672 -4.64 16.55 21.11
CA GLY A 672 -4.76 15.84 19.84
C GLY A 672 -3.52 15.91 18.92
N TYR A 673 -2.47 16.62 19.35
CA TYR A 673 -1.21 16.76 18.62
C TYR A 673 0.00 16.83 19.55
N THR A 674 1.21 16.70 18.99
CA THR A 674 2.47 17.14 19.61
C THR A 674 3.17 18.16 18.73
N GLN A 675 4.16 18.85 19.28
CA GLN A 675 4.90 19.90 18.55
C GLN A 675 6.40 19.75 18.68
N THR A 676 7.12 20.23 17.64
CA THR A 676 8.58 20.30 17.63
C THR A 676 9.08 21.48 18.50
N TYR A 677 10.39 21.57 18.70
CA TYR A 677 11.02 22.73 19.32
C TYR A 677 10.67 24.06 18.60
N PHE A 678 10.48 24.02 17.29
CA PHE A 678 10.15 25.20 16.48
C PHE A 678 8.65 25.46 16.39
N GLY A 679 7.80 24.58 16.94
CA GLY A 679 6.35 24.73 16.98
C GLY A 679 5.58 24.00 15.87
N ARG A 680 6.25 23.24 14.97
CA ARG A 680 5.56 22.39 14.00
C ARG A 680 4.69 21.37 14.71
N ARG A 681 3.44 21.17 14.26
CA ARG A 681 2.52 20.24 14.87
C ARG A 681 2.37 18.95 14.06
N ARG A 682 2.18 17.86 14.78
CA ARG A 682 1.71 16.58 14.22
C ARG A 682 0.46 16.13 14.96
N HIS A 683 -0.61 15.88 14.22
CA HIS A 683 -1.91 15.45 14.75
C HIS A 683 -1.99 13.94 14.90
N PHE A 684 -2.78 13.47 15.89
CA PHE A 684 -2.96 12.04 16.20
C PHE A 684 -4.44 11.71 16.40
N PRO A 685 -5.24 11.54 15.32
CA PRO A 685 -6.68 11.26 15.44
C PRO A 685 -6.99 9.97 16.22
N GLY A 686 -6.05 9.01 16.26
CA GLY A 686 -6.19 7.75 17.01
C GLY A 686 -5.92 7.85 18.52
N MET A 687 -5.50 9.00 19.05
CA MET A 687 -5.09 9.15 20.45
C MET A 687 -6.20 8.84 21.45
N ASN A 688 -7.44 9.19 21.13
CA ASN A 688 -8.63 8.98 21.95
C ASN A 688 -9.49 7.79 21.46
N SER A 689 -8.93 6.90 20.63
CA SER A 689 -9.64 5.70 20.16
C SER A 689 -10.02 4.78 21.30
N SER A 690 -11.21 4.20 21.23
CA SER A 690 -11.65 3.15 22.14
C SER A 690 -10.86 1.84 21.96
N ALA A 691 -10.29 1.61 20.78
CA ALA A 691 -9.46 0.45 20.48
C ALA A 691 -8.06 0.59 21.11
N PRO A 692 -7.66 -0.28 22.08
CA PRO A 692 -6.41 -0.14 22.83
C PRO A 692 -5.15 -0.15 21.92
N PHE A 693 -5.18 -0.94 20.85
CA PHE A 693 -4.02 -1.05 19.97
C PHE A 693 -3.82 0.21 19.11
N ILE A 694 -4.91 0.87 18.64
CA ILE A 694 -4.86 2.14 17.89
C ILE A 694 -4.32 3.23 18.81
N ARG A 695 -4.84 3.32 20.05
CA ARG A 695 -4.36 4.28 21.03
C ARG A 695 -2.88 4.06 21.36
N ALA A 696 -2.44 2.83 21.62
CA ALA A 696 -1.05 2.52 21.89
C ALA A 696 -0.12 2.82 20.69
N GLN A 697 -0.60 2.67 19.46
CA GLN A 697 0.14 3.07 18.26
C GLN A 697 0.26 4.60 18.17
N ALA A 698 -0.83 5.34 18.40
CA ALA A 698 -0.82 6.79 18.41
C ALA A 698 0.11 7.34 19.49
N GLU A 699 0.12 6.76 20.69
CA GLU A 699 1.03 7.12 21.79
C GLU A 699 2.50 6.94 21.42
N ARG A 700 2.86 5.83 20.77
CA ARG A 700 4.24 5.61 20.29
C ARG A 700 4.65 6.66 19.25
N MET A 701 3.75 6.97 18.31
CA MET A 701 4.02 8.01 17.31
C MET A 701 4.13 9.39 17.95
N ALA A 702 3.31 9.70 18.96
CA ALA A 702 3.33 10.96 19.67
C ALA A 702 4.65 11.22 20.43
N ILE A 703 5.24 10.19 21.04
CA ILE A 703 6.55 10.27 21.72
C ILE A 703 7.64 10.65 20.72
N ASN A 704 7.66 10.02 19.56
CA ASN A 704 8.73 10.22 18.58
C ASN A 704 8.61 11.55 17.82
N ALA A 705 7.39 12.04 17.60
CA ALA A 705 7.14 13.18 16.69
C ALA A 705 7.88 14.47 17.09
N PRO A 706 7.98 14.88 18.36
CA PRO A 706 8.74 16.09 18.73
C PRO A 706 10.23 15.96 18.40
N VAL A 707 10.84 14.81 18.63
CA VAL A 707 12.27 14.57 18.38
C VAL A 707 12.54 14.51 16.88
N GLN A 708 11.82 13.67 16.16
CA GLN A 708 11.99 13.49 14.72
C GLN A 708 11.65 14.75 13.92
N GLY A 709 10.58 15.45 14.31
CA GLY A 709 10.21 16.71 13.67
C GLY A 709 11.19 17.84 13.94
N THR A 710 11.76 17.90 15.15
CA THR A 710 12.82 18.90 15.47
C THR A 710 14.09 18.63 14.65
N SER A 711 14.47 17.33 14.45
CA SER A 711 15.57 16.98 13.54
C SER A 711 15.29 17.44 12.11
N ALA A 712 14.07 17.23 11.63
CA ALA A 712 13.65 17.68 10.31
C ALA A 712 13.68 19.22 10.16
N ASP A 713 13.28 19.95 11.20
CA ASP A 713 13.35 21.41 11.19
C ASP A 713 14.80 21.91 11.21
N ILE A 714 15.70 21.27 11.99
CA ILE A 714 17.13 21.61 12.05
C ILE A 714 17.78 21.48 10.67
N ILE A 715 17.56 20.36 9.97
CA ILE A 715 18.17 20.18 8.64
C ILE A 715 17.61 21.16 7.62
N ARG A 716 16.31 21.48 7.67
CA ARG A 716 15.67 22.48 6.81
C ARG A 716 16.28 23.88 7.03
N ILE A 717 16.47 24.29 8.27
CA ILE A 717 17.11 25.57 8.62
C ILE A 717 18.57 25.57 8.15
N ALA A 718 19.30 24.47 8.32
CA ALA A 718 20.66 24.34 7.82
C ALA A 718 20.71 24.53 6.28
N MET A 719 19.83 23.88 5.53
CA MET A 719 19.71 24.03 4.07
C MET A 719 19.47 25.48 3.66
N ILE A 720 18.54 26.17 4.35
CA ILE A 720 18.22 27.58 4.09
C ILE A 720 19.45 28.47 4.34
N ARG A 721 20.12 28.30 5.49
CA ARG A 721 21.30 29.10 5.86
C ARG A 721 22.49 28.83 4.93
N ILE A 722 22.70 27.57 4.55
CA ILE A 722 23.76 27.23 3.58
C ILE A 722 23.46 27.85 2.22
N HIS A 723 22.23 27.76 1.74
CA HIS A 723 21.82 28.36 0.47
C HIS A 723 22.01 29.89 0.47
N ALA A 724 21.62 30.57 1.56
CA ALA A 724 21.88 31.99 1.71
C ALA A 724 23.37 32.34 1.71
N TYR A 725 24.18 31.58 2.47
CA TYR A 725 25.64 31.73 2.51
C TYR A 725 26.28 31.59 1.12
N LEU A 726 25.87 30.52 0.36
CA LEU A 726 26.41 30.31 -0.98
C LEU A 726 26.05 31.43 -1.96
N LYS A 727 24.87 32.05 -1.83
CA LYS A 727 24.45 33.21 -2.64
C LYS A 727 25.19 34.48 -2.27
N GLU A 728 25.31 34.76 -0.98
CA GLU A 728 26.03 35.95 -0.46
C GLU A 728 27.52 35.94 -0.84
N GLU A 729 28.15 34.78 -0.76
CA GLU A 729 29.57 34.60 -1.09
C GLU A 729 29.83 34.33 -2.60
N HIS A 730 28.79 34.38 -3.44
CA HIS A 730 28.84 34.09 -4.88
C HIS A 730 29.48 32.71 -5.23
N LEU A 731 29.14 31.68 -4.46
CA LEU A 731 29.74 30.34 -4.56
C LEU A 731 28.84 29.32 -5.27
N THR A 732 27.69 29.70 -5.79
CA THR A 732 26.69 28.77 -6.35
C THR A 732 27.16 27.97 -7.56
N GLU A 733 28.19 28.45 -8.28
CA GLU A 733 28.80 27.68 -9.39
C GLU A 733 29.84 26.69 -8.89
N ASP A 734 30.51 26.97 -7.77
CA ASP A 734 31.57 26.14 -7.22
C ASP A 734 31.07 25.13 -6.19
N VAL A 735 29.92 25.38 -5.59
CA VAL A 735 29.30 24.56 -4.53
C VAL A 735 27.84 24.39 -4.83
N ARG A 736 27.41 23.15 -5.07
CA ARG A 736 26.04 22.79 -5.38
C ARG A 736 25.50 21.86 -4.31
N MET A 737 24.36 22.21 -3.68
CA MET A 737 23.62 21.28 -2.83
C MET A 737 22.80 20.37 -3.73
N LEU A 738 23.00 19.05 -3.63
CA LEU A 738 22.39 18.08 -4.57
C LEU A 738 21.27 17.28 -3.96
N LEU A 739 21.53 16.65 -2.80
CA LEU A 739 20.60 15.72 -2.16
C LEU A 739 20.45 16.01 -0.68
N GLN A 740 19.24 15.72 -0.18
CA GLN A 740 18.98 15.58 1.24
C GLN A 740 18.46 14.15 1.48
N VAL A 741 19.14 13.37 2.33
CA VAL A 741 18.82 11.98 2.61
C VAL A 741 18.88 11.74 4.12
N HIS A 742 17.73 11.55 4.77
CA HIS A 742 17.60 11.44 6.22
C HIS A 742 18.19 12.68 6.95
N ASP A 743 19.32 12.50 7.63
CA ASP A 743 20.01 13.56 8.37
C ASP A 743 21.28 14.05 7.62
N GLU A 744 21.44 13.65 6.33
CA GLU A 744 22.60 13.89 5.47
C GLU A 744 22.28 14.94 4.38
N LEU A 745 23.22 15.86 4.13
CA LEU A 745 23.24 16.73 2.95
C LEU A 745 24.40 16.35 2.05
N VAL A 746 24.13 16.15 0.76
CA VAL A 746 25.15 15.83 -0.24
C VAL A 746 25.38 17.03 -1.15
N PHE A 747 26.63 17.40 -1.28
CA PHE A 747 27.10 18.54 -2.08
C PHE A 747 28.05 18.05 -3.20
N GLU A 748 28.11 18.82 -4.27
CA GLU A 748 29.14 18.77 -5.27
C GLU A 748 29.98 20.04 -5.17
N ILE A 749 31.26 19.91 -4.82
CA ILE A 749 32.14 21.04 -4.52
C ILE A 749 33.37 20.97 -5.44
N ARG A 750 33.74 22.12 -6.07
CA ARG A 750 34.96 22.24 -6.85
C ARG A 750 36.15 21.83 -5.98
N GLU A 751 37.01 20.95 -6.46
CA GLU A 751 38.12 20.35 -5.67
C GLU A 751 39.01 21.38 -4.98
N SER A 752 39.34 22.51 -5.68
CA SER A 752 40.13 23.60 -5.12
C SER A 752 39.49 24.33 -3.95
N MET A 753 38.15 24.20 -3.78
CA MET A 753 37.38 24.90 -2.76
C MET A 753 37.08 24.03 -1.54
N VAL A 754 37.22 22.73 -1.62
CA VAL A 754 36.83 21.76 -0.59
C VAL A 754 37.41 22.13 0.79
N ALA A 755 38.72 22.38 0.85
CA ALA A 755 39.39 22.68 2.12
C ALA A 755 38.89 23.96 2.82
N ARG A 756 38.40 24.94 2.04
CA ARG A 756 37.87 26.21 2.53
C ARG A 756 36.40 26.09 2.93
N ILE A 757 35.61 25.40 2.12
CA ILE A 757 34.15 25.46 2.19
C ILE A 757 33.58 24.42 3.15
N VAL A 758 34.10 23.18 3.18
CA VAL A 758 33.55 22.12 4.03
C VAL A 758 33.48 22.52 5.52
N PRO A 759 34.52 23.12 6.13
CA PRO A 759 34.42 23.57 7.53
C PRO A 759 33.35 24.62 7.76
N GLN A 760 33.06 25.48 6.76
CA GLN A 760 32.03 26.51 6.87
C GLN A 760 30.63 25.89 6.82
N LEU A 761 30.41 24.95 5.90
CA LEU A 761 29.14 24.21 5.80
C LEU A 761 28.86 23.42 7.08
N GLN A 762 29.85 22.70 7.62
CA GLN A 762 29.75 21.99 8.90
C GLN A 762 29.35 22.95 10.03
N LYS A 763 30.05 24.10 10.14
CA LYS A 763 29.75 25.11 11.14
C LYS A 763 28.31 25.62 11.05
N ILE A 764 27.84 25.91 9.84
CA ILE A 764 26.44 26.35 9.63
C ILE A 764 25.44 25.29 10.11
N MET A 765 25.71 24.00 9.82
CA MET A 765 24.87 22.88 10.27
C MET A 765 24.91 22.75 11.80
N GLU A 766 26.06 22.86 12.43
CA GLU A 766 26.24 22.71 13.88
C GLU A 766 25.66 23.90 14.68
N GLU A 767 25.66 25.10 14.10
CA GLU A 767 25.20 26.35 14.75
C GLU A 767 23.73 26.68 14.43
N VAL A 768 22.90 25.69 13.97
CA VAL A 768 21.46 25.92 13.73
C VAL A 768 20.76 26.36 15.01
N LEU A 769 21.10 25.75 16.14
CA LEU A 769 20.65 26.12 17.48
C LEU A 769 21.86 26.58 18.34
N PRO A 770 21.75 27.69 19.04
CA PRO A 770 22.81 28.11 19.96
C PRO A 770 22.87 27.19 21.20
N LEU A 771 24.06 26.96 21.74
CA LEU A 771 24.28 26.10 22.93
C LEU A 771 23.44 26.51 24.15
N SER A 772 23.07 27.77 24.25
CA SER A 772 22.18 28.29 25.31
C SER A 772 20.76 27.69 25.22
N GLU A 773 20.29 27.39 24.02
CA GLU A 773 18.96 26.83 23.77
C GLU A 773 18.92 25.29 23.86
N THR A 774 20.07 24.62 23.68
CA THR A 774 20.21 23.17 23.77
C THR A 774 20.71 22.70 25.14
N HIS A 775 20.62 23.47 26.19
CA HIS A 775 21.20 23.19 27.49
C HIS A 775 22.70 22.83 27.45
N GLY A 776 23.41 23.33 26.42
CA GLY A 776 24.83 23.04 26.18
C GLY A 776 25.10 21.72 25.47
N VAL A 777 24.10 21.02 24.97
CA VAL A 777 24.27 19.85 24.09
C VAL A 777 24.69 20.34 22.71
N PRO A 778 25.89 19.99 22.21
CA PRO A 778 26.31 20.39 20.87
C PRO A 778 25.56 19.60 19.80
N ILE A 779 25.16 20.27 18.75
CA ILE A 779 24.75 19.60 17.50
C ILE A 779 26.05 19.38 16.71
N CYS A 780 26.32 18.17 16.28
CA CYS A 780 27.57 17.82 15.60
C CYS A 780 27.26 17.26 14.21
N ALA A 781 28.11 17.60 13.24
CA ALA A 781 28.03 17.09 11.87
C ALA A 781 29.39 16.54 11.43
N GLU A 782 29.40 15.46 10.66
CA GLU A 782 30.59 14.78 10.15
C GLU A 782 30.64 14.87 8.63
N ALA A 783 31.77 15.29 8.07
CA ALA A 783 31.97 15.38 6.63
C ALA A 783 32.74 14.19 6.10
N LYS A 784 32.27 13.66 4.95
CA LYS A 784 32.93 12.64 4.15
C LYS A 784 33.00 13.14 2.72
N MET A 785 34.01 12.70 1.97
CA MET A 785 34.22 13.14 0.59
C MET A 785 34.72 12.01 -0.30
N GLY A 786 34.36 12.08 -1.58
CA GLY A 786 34.75 11.08 -2.56
C GLY A 786 34.30 11.43 -3.97
N LYS A 787 34.70 10.65 -4.94
CA LYS A 787 34.31 10.83 -6.35
C LYS A 787 32.95 10.25 -6.65
N SER A 788 32.48 9.32 -5.82
CA SER A 788 31.12 8.78 -5.86
C SER A 788 30.53 8.71 -4.45
N TRP A 789 29.22 8.62 -4.36
CA TRP A 789 28.51 8.60 -3.07
C TRP A 789 28.84 7.39 -2.19
N ASN A 790 29.22 6.26 -2.81
CA ASN A 790 29.68 5.09 -2.07
C ASN A 790 31.15 5.19 -1.63
N ALA A 791 31.99 5.87 -2.37
CA ALA A 791 33.44 5.94 -2.13
C ALA A 791 33.86 7.13 -1.25
N MET A 792 32.95 7.62 -0.40
CA MET A 792 33.24 8.73 0.51
C MET A 792 34.01 8.25 1.74
N VAL A 793 35.04 8.98 2.11
CA VAL A 793 35.86 8.73 3.30
C VAL A 793 35.87 9.96 4.20
N THR A 794 35.96 9.74 5.51
CA THR A 794 36.13 10.80 6.50
C THR A 794 37.52 11.41 6.30
N ARG A 795 37.62 12.73 6.35
CA ARG A 795 38.89 13.42 6.22
C ARG A 795 39.64 13.46 7.56
#